data_321957fe11fc4bc3e7341235ce011979
#
_entry.id   321957fe11fc4bc3e7341235ce011979
#
_cell.length_a   1.000
_cell.length_b   1.000
_cell.length_c   1.000
_cell.angle_alpha   90.00
_cell.angle_beta   90.00
_cell.angle_gamma   90.00
#
_symmetry.space_group_name_H-M   'P 1'
#
loop_
_entity.id
_entity.type
_entity.pdbx_description
1 polymer ?
#
loop_
_entity_poly.entity_id
_entity_poly.type
_entity_poly.pdbx_seq_one_letter_code
_entity_poly.pdbx_strand_id
1 'polypeptide(L)'
;MNGSPLCGVAEPADFQAAAATAAAAAAAATRANSSSDRDEWSVSECGFMDPEVQRTMRSGSTAEDITQYPLHGWIDVSDEFLAACKELKPGELAQDMMFGLFEAMSAIEIMDPKMDVGMGFDKLDLPPPSFEVAISTGVIKLDNLTPTELIGIFDALFSCVVSWLEGNSMDQVLFTCLYLHAPSKIKDKALRVFCTAVRNLIVVIKSIIIIAGVNEEEDFQLYGNSALLAAEKAHPGNIFGYLKEVEDELVRKCKQLTSPEDLMSVVHRLRFMRHLFQVIYQVEQMAANDTAEDTISEIYKNLNVASELLPLLRKTIDRGTQPVEGSEAPNPIGFSTRIHDRTQPPSFPRSIKIRDRPASFQFLEEMISRFKYACKVTRNKDYFSALNFFIEYSKKSGQCILSRSVLQSLFTANLRLVHGRMPMKLFLRHSVQAFNSPPVLSPKNSVSADPKVQQQLENFFRYCISLNTFTMFIRICGFNRARQRDKLGRLIENFDAIQVDAARLDSFMNQLAIERAMEGNELHATALKHSTHFSTWVLYNCFRAMLIYLMSGFELELYAVHEFLYIYWYPYEFLVGFLVSALTRTENILLAQEEYAEHLSKIQANGGTVSKNRKAAKPRKNKKLQRPYRCEIVFYHALLSLCGGMYKAMAALTKDGRVRLPMPTFDNEEVRYNRRFRPFGALTSPPPVSYQEFKSIRDPMMLSSVEDLYAVAAKHFDQARNILENIQNPDQEVLDLLQIARTNFVVMNVLARGHQKDVKRQPEFDFSKHSYFPIIKLK
;
A
#
# COMPACT_ATOMS: atom_id res chain seq x y z
N MET A 1 26.22 -27.13 -45.80
CA MET A 1 25.76 -25.86 -46.38
C MET A 1 24.68 -25.30 -45.49
N ASN A 2 24.92 -24.09 -45.00
CA ASN A 2 24.03 -23.16 -44.31
C ASN A 2 23.55 -23.49 -42.89
N GLY A 3 24.31 -22.95 -41.97
CA GLY A 3 23.92 -22.71 -40.58
C GLY A 3 23.08 -21.45 -40.45
N SER A 4 22.23 -21.43 -39.45
CA SER A 4 21.59 -20.24 -38.88
C SER A 4 22.01 -20.06 -37.42
N PRO A 5 22.21 -18.82 -36.94
CA PRO A 5 22.93 -18.57 -35.72
C PRO A 5 22.03 -18.69 -34.49
N LEU A 6 22.62 -19.27 -33.46
CA LEU A 6 22.11 -19.32 -32.08
C LEU A 6 21.99 -17.88 -31.52
N CYS A 7 20.83 -17.58 -30.99
CA CYS A 7 20.57 -16.37 -30.22
C CYS A 7 21.32 -16.47 -28.87
N GLY A 8 22.31 -15.61 -28.67
CA GLY A 8 23.12 -15.56 -27.46
C GLY A 8 22.32 -15.05 -26.28
N VAL A 9 22.49 -15.72 -25.15
CA VAL A 9 22.05 -15.28 -23.84
C VAL A 9 22.96 -14.12 -23.42
N ALA A 10 22.40 -12.94 -23.21
CA ALA A 10 23.13 -11.78 -22.72
C ALA A 10 23.63 -12.02 -21.29
N GLU A 11 24.91 -11.82 -21.07
CA GLU A 11 25.56 -11.93 -19.77
C GLU A 11 25.22 -10.75 -18.83
N PRO A 12 25.42 -10.89 -17.51
CA PRO A 12 25.04 -9.86 -16.49
C PRO A 12 25.74 -8.50 -16.63
N ALA A 13 26.79 -8.40 -17.48
CA ALA A 13 27.52 -7.15 -17.72
C ALA A 13 26.67 -6.09 -18.45
N ASP A 14 25.70 -6.50 -19.26
CA ASP A 14 24.86 -5.58 -20.04
C ASP A 14 23.84 -4.84 -19.17
N PHE A 15 23.47 -5.40 -18.04
CA PHE A 15 22.55 -4.74 -17.10
C PHE A 15 23.24 -3.61 -16.29
N GLN A 16 24.52 -3.73 -16.03
CA GLN A 16 25.30 -2.64 -15.39
C GLN A 16 25.58 -1.50 -16.37
N ALA A 17 25.79 -1.81 -17.64
CA ALA A 17 25.98 -0.80 -18.68
C ALA A 17 24.68 0.01 -18.94
N ALA A 18 23.51 -0.65 -18.93
CA ALA A 18 22.23 0.02 -19.07
C ALA A 18 21.89 0.93 -17.87
N ALA A 19 22.21 0.50 -16.66
CA ALA A 19 22.05 1.29 -15.45
C ALA A 19 23.00 2.50 -15.41
N ALA A 20 24.25 2.33 -15.87
CA ALA A 20 25.22 3.41 -15.99
C ALA A 20 24.82 4.43 -17.07
N THR A 21 24.22 3.98 -18.17
CA THR A 21 23.74 4.84 -19.25
C THR A 21 22.50 5.65 -18.80
N ALA A 22 21.60 5.04 -18.05
CA ALA A 22 20.45 5.73 -17.46
C ALA A 22 20.87 6.77 -16.40
N ALA A 23 21.88 6.46 -15.58
CA ALA A 23 22.46 7.39 -14.63
C ALA A 23 23.20 8.55 -15.30
N ALA A 24 23.89 8.29 -16.41
CA ALA A 24 24.55 9.31 -17.23
C ALA A 24 23.53 10.21 -17.95
N ALA A 25 22.43 9.67 -18.43
CA ALA A 25 21.33 10.45 -19.03
C ALA A 25 20.63 11.34 -18.00
N ALA A 26 20.41 10.83 -16.78
CA ALA A 26 19.87 11.62 -15.67
C ALA A 26 20.84 12.76 -15.23
N ALA A 27 22.15 12.47 -15.20
CA ALA A 27 23.17 13.47 -14.90
C ALA A 27 23.34 14.51 -16.03
N ALA A 28 23.11 14.13 -17.29
CA ALA A 28 23.10 15.05 -18.41
C ALA A 28 21.87 15.96 -18.41
N ALA A 29 20.69 15.42 -18.06
CA ALA A 29 19.47 16.21 -17.87
C ALA A 29 19.61 17.23 -16.72
N THR A 30 20.29 16.84 -15.63
CA THR A 30 20.56 17.75 -14.50
C THR A 30 21.57 18.83 -14.87
N ARG A 31 22.54 18.53 -15.77
CA ARG A 31 23.50 19.53 -16.27
C ARG A 31 22.89 20.48 -17.30
N ALA A 32 21.94 20.03 -18.09
CA ALA A 32 21.21 20.88 -19.04
C ALA A 32 20.33 21.92 -18.35
N ASN A 33 19.86 21.63 -17.12
CA ASN A 33 19.10 22.58 -16.30
C ASN A 33 19.95 23.56 -15.49
N SER A 34 21.30 23.47 -15.54
CA SER A 34 22.22 24.38 -14.83
C SER A 34 22.91 25.41 -15.72
N SER A 35 22.68 25.42 -17.04
CA SER A 35 23.09 26.50 -17.90
C SER A 35 21.98 27.58 -17.92
N SER A 36 22.28 28.66 -17.29
CA SER A 36 21.49 29.88 -17.29
C SER A 36 21.20 30.37 -18.69
N ASP A 37 20.03 30.08 -19.20
CA ASP A 37 19.31 30.97 -20.08
C ASP A 37 17.87 31.02 -19.55
N ARG A 38 17.58 32.09 -18.82
CA ARG A 38 16.24 32.50 -18.51
C ARG A 38 15.59 33.00 -19.80
N ASP A 39 15.17 32.06 -20.62
CA ASP A 39 14.15 32.37 -21.59
C ASP A 39 12.85 32.51 -20.81
N GLU A 40 12.44 33.76 -20.64
CA GLU A 40 11.10 34.15 -20.26
C GLU A 40 10.12 33.33 -21.09
N TRP A 41 9.36 32.47 -20.44
CA TRP A 41 8.19 31.85 -21.07
C TRP A 41 7.28 32.97 -21.52
N SER A 42 7.36 33.33 -22.79
CA SER A 42 6.51 34.37 -23.32
C SER A 42 5.09 33.82 -23.41
N VAL A 43 4.15 34.55 -22.85
CA VAL A 43 2.69 34.30 -22.92
C VAL A 43 2.18 34.19 -24.38
N SER A 44 3.06 34.32 -25.38
CA SER A 44 2.75 34.23 -26.79
C SER A 44 2.43 32.82 -27.33
N GLU A 45 2.63 31.74 -26.59
CA GLU A 45 2.28 30.40 -27.04
C GLU A 45 0.88 29.92 -26.65
N CYS A 46 0.18 30.62 -25.74
CA CYS A 46 -1.25 30.44 -25.56
C CYS A 46 -2.01 31.21 -26.64
N GLY A 47 -2.21 30.57 -27.82
CA GLY A 47 -2.77 31.17 -29.01
C GLY A 47 -4.25 31.63 -28.97
N PHE A 48 -4.74 32.15 -27.83
CA PHE A 48 -6.11 32.62 -27.66
C PHE A 48 -6.25 33.96 -26.94
N MET A 49 -5.17 34.69 -26.69
CA MET A 49 -5.26 36.01 -26.10
C MET A 49 -5.16 37.12 -27.16
N ASP A 50 -6.01 38.10 -27.05
CA ASP A 50 -6.01 39.32 -27.87
C ASP A 50 -4.65 40.02 -27.79
N PRO A 51 -4.04 40.42 -28.92
CA PRO A 51 -2.75 41.10 -28.95
C PRO A 51 -2.67 42.40 -28.13
N GLU A 52 -3.79 43.09 -27.90
CA GLU A 52 -3.85 44.26 -27.04
C GLU A 52 -3.70 43.95 -25.57
N VAL A 53 -4.28 42.84 -25.09
CA VAL A 53 -4.15 42.33 -23.72
C VAL A 53 -2.69 41.89 -23.44
N GLN A 54 -2.02 41.29 -24.42
CA GLN A 54 -0.61 40.91 -24.32
C GLN A 54 0.32 42.13 -24.22
N ARG A 55 0.01 43.25 -24.88
CA ARG A 55 0.80 44.50 -24.76
C ARG A 55 0.64 45.14 -23.40
N THR A 56 -0.54 45.07 -22.80
CA THR A 56 -0.82 45.68 -21.49
C THR A 56 -0.12 44.90 -20.36
N MET A 57 -0.09 43.59 -20.44
CA MET A 57 0.65 42.77 -19.44
C MET A 57 2.17 43.00 -19.49
N ARG A 58 2.73 43.36 -20.64
CA ARG A 58 4.17 43.68 -20.78
C ARG A 58 4.56 45.07 -20.25
N SER A 59 3.60 45.96 -20.01
CA SER A 59 3.89 47.33 -19.58
C SER A 59 3.97 47.55 -18.08
N GLY A 60 3.89 46.49 -17.26
CA GLY A 60 4.08 46.58 -15.80
C GLY A 60 3.01 47.37 -15.06
N SER A 61 1.78 47.39 -15.56
CA SER A 61 0.65 47.99 -14.84
C SER A 61 0.34 47.21 -13.57
N THR A 62 0.04 47.93 -12.50
CA THR A 62 -0.33 47.37 -11.20
C THR A 62 -1.70 46.70 -11.26
N ALA A 63 -2.00 45.75 -10.35
CA ALA A 63 -3.24 44.99 -10.30
C ALA A 63 -4.52 45.86 -10.31
N GLU A 64 -4.44 47.15 -9.96
CA GLU A 64 -5.55 48.10 -9.99
C GLU A 64 -5.99 48.49 -11.42
N ASP A 65 -5.08 48.42 -12.41
CA ASP A 65 -5.41 48.78 -13.80
C ASP A 65 -6.19 47.65 -14.53
N ILE A 66 -6.14 46.43 -14.05
CA ILE A 66 -6.83 45.30 -14.67
C ILE A 66 -8.35 45.39 -14.46
N THR A 67 -8.80 46.09 -13.40
CA THR A 67 -10.22 46.27 -13.07
C THR A 67 -10.95 47.26 -13.97
N GLN A 68 -10.23 48.02 -14.82
CA GLN A 68 -10.82 49.04 -15.71
C GLN A 68 -11.18 48.53 -17.11
N TYR A 69 -10.81 47.31 -17.47
CA TYR A 69 -11.19 46.76 -18.76
C TYR A 69 -12.61 46.21 -18.67
N PRO A 70 -13.54 46.67 -19.52
CA PRO A 70 -14.84 46.04 -19.63
C PRO A 70 -14.59 44.62 -20.18
N LEU A 71 -14.62 43.67 -19.31
CA LEU A 71 -14.58 42.22 -19.62
C LEU A 71 -15.92 41.89 -20.32
N HIS A 72 -16.05 42.24 -21.60
CA HIS A 72 -17.22 41.89 -22.38
C HIS A 72 -17.43 40.39 -22.40
N GLY A 73 -18.32 39.90 -21.55
CA GLY A 73 -18.69 38.51 -21.47
C GLY A 73 -17.89 37.61 -20.52
N TRP A 74 -16.93 38.17 -19.79
CA TRP A 74 -16.19 37.41 -18.78
C TRP A 74 -16.71 37.77 -17.38
N ILE A 75 -16.93 36.73 -16.56
CA ILE A 75 -17.35 36.89 -15.18
C ILE A 75 -16.26 36.24 -14.33
N ASP A 76 -15.77 36.96 -13.32
CA ASP A 76 -14.87 36.35 -12.33
C ASP A 76 -15.67 35.43 -11.42
N VAL A 77 -15.36 34.13 -11.47
CA VAL A 77 -16.03 33.06 -10.72
C VAL A 77 -15.07 32.43 -9.70
N SER A 78 -14.01 33.11 -9.35
CA SER A 78 -12.96 32.59 -8.45
C SER A 78 -13.51 32.22 -7.08
N ASP A 79 -14.38 33.05 -6.51
CA ASP A 79 -14.97 32.80 -5.18
C ASP A 79 -15.96 31.64 -5.21
N GLU A 80 -16.79 31.54 -6.23
CA GLU A 80 -17.73 30.45 -6.44
C GLU A 80 -16.98 29.14 -6.68
N PHE A 81 -15.89 29.19 -7.45
CA PHE A 81 -15.03 28.05 -7.68
C PHE A 81 -14.36 27.58 -6.39
N LEU A 82 -13.78 28.46 -5.60
CA LEU A 82 -13.18 28.13 -4.31
C LEU A 82 -14.20 27.55 -3.32
N ALA A 83 -15.43 28.08 -3.33
CA ALA A 83 -16.51 27.55 -2.53
C ALA A 83 -16.91 26.14 -2.97
N ALA A 84 -17.05 25.90 -4.28
CA ALA A 84 -17.36 24.60 -4.84
C ALA A 84 -16.24 23.56 -4.58
N CYS A 85 -14.97 23.96 -4.68
CA CYS A 85 -13.83 23.08 -4.42
C CYS A 85 -13.76 22.57 -2.97
N LYS A 86 -14.32 23.30 -1.99
CA LYS A 86 -14.39 22.83 -0.59
C LYS A 86 -15.33 21.65 -0.40
N GLU A 87 -16.32 21.52 -1.26
CA GLU A 87 -17.33 20.47 -1.19
C GLU A 87 -17.06 19.32 -2.16
N LEU A 88 -16.16 19.50 -3.14
CA LEU A 88 -15.82 18.48 -4.14
C LEU A 88 -14.95 17.38 -3.52
N LYS A 89 -15.31 16.15 -3.83
CA LYS A 89 -14.47 14.98 -3.58
C LYS A 89 -13.58 14.68 -4.78
N PRO A 90 -12.38 14.11 -4.56
CA PRO A 90 -11.55 13.67 -5.67
C PRO A 90 -12.34 12.81 -6.67
N GLY A 91 -12.32 13.19 -7.94
CA GLY A 91 -13.04 12.51 -9.01
C GLY A 91 -14.49 12.99 -9.24
N GLU A 92 -15.06 13.86 -8.42
CA GLU A 92 -16.30 14.56 -8.73
C GLU A 92 -16.03 15.69 -9.73
N LEU A 93 -16.89 15.78 -10.73
CA LEU A 93 -16.89 16.92 -11.64
C LEU A 93 -17.73 18.05 -11.03
N ALA A 94 -17.20 19.27 -11.06
CA ALA A 94 -17.99 20.45 -10.74
C ALA A 94 -19.24 20.47 -11.65
N GLN A 95 -20.41 20.42 -11.05
CA GLN A 95 -21.68 20.41 -11.81
C GLN A 95 -22.14 21.81 -12.22
N ASP A 96 -21.43 22.82 -11.77
CA ASP A 96 -21.76 24.19 -12.12
C ASP A 96 -21.32 24.48 -13.56
N MET A 97 -22.25 24.91 -14.39
CA MET A 97 -22.01 25.21 -15.80
C MET A 97 -21.17 26.48 -16.02
N MET A 98 -20.85 27.20 -14.96
CA MET A 98 -20.02 28.42 -14.99
C MET A 98 -18.53 28.10 -15.08
N PHE A 99 -18.09 26.88 -14.74
CA PHE A 99 -16.70 26.47 -14.75
C PHE A 99 -16.38 25.57 -15.95
N GLY A 100 -15.51 26.03 -16.81
CA GLY A 100 -14.90 25.15 -17.82
C GLY A 100 -13.94 24.15 -17.21
N LEU A 101 -13.69 23.05 -17.95
CA LEU A 101 -12.74 22.02 -17.52
C LEU A 101 -11.31 22.59 -17.30
N PHE A 102 -10.93 23.59 -18.09
CA PHE A 102 -9.60 24.23 -17.98
C PHE A 102 -9.45 25.06 -16.71
N GLU A 103 -10.49 25.80 -16.32
CA GLU A 103 -10.48 26.58 -15.09
C GLU A 103 -10.45 25.64 -13.88
N ALA A 104 -11.19 24.53 -13.91
CA ALA A 104 -11.14 23.52 -12.88
C ALA A 104 -9.75 22.86 -12.77
N MET A 105 -9.11 22.54 -13.89
CA MET A 105 -7.76 21.98 -13.91
C MET A 105 -6.73 22.99 -13.42
N SER A 106 -6.79 24.25 -13.86
CA SER A 106 -5.85 25.31 -13.44
C SER A 106 -5.96 25.60 -11.94
N ALA A 107 -7.17 25.58 -11.39
CA ALA A 107 -7.33 25.79 -9.95
C ALA A 107 -6.83 24.59 -9.12
N ILE A 108 -6.98 23.36 -9.60
CA ILE A 108 -6.38 22.19 -8.97
C ILE A 108 -4.86 22.27 -9.02
N GLU A 109 -4.27 22.70 -10.12
CA GLU A 109 -2.82 22.89 -10.24
C GLU A 109 -2.32 23.98 -9.29
N ILE A 110 -3.01 25.11 -9.18
CA ILE A 110 -2.66 26.21 -8.25
C ILE A 110 -2.76 25.74 -6.79
N MET A 111 -3.70 24.84 -6.49
CA MET A 111 -3.89 24.27 -5.15
C MET A 111 -3.01 23.03 -4.90
N ASP A 112 -2.30 22.51 -5.91
CA ASP A 112 -1.38 21.39 -5.73
C ASP A 112 -0.18 21.84 -4.88
N PRO A 113 -0.02 21.25 -3.69
CA PRO A 113 1.13 21.54 -2.84
C PRO A 113 2.50 21.32 -3.51
N LYS A 114 2.57 20.57 -4.60
CA LYS A 114 3.81 20.33 -5.34
C LYS A 114 4.26 21.54 -6.18
N MET A 115 3.31 22.32 -6.66
CA MET A 115 3.62 23.53 -7.41
C MET A 115 4.28 24.61 -6.53
N ASP A 116 4.04 24.57 -5.23
CA ASP A 116 4.67 25.49 -4.27
C ASP A 116 6.16 25.20 -3.99
N VAL A 117 6.65 24.03 -4.33
CA VAL A 117 8.08 23.65 -4.13
C VAL A 117 9.01 24.51 -4.97
N GLY A 118 8.52 25.12 -6.05
CA GLY A 118 9.27 26.03 -6.91
C GLY A 118 9.39 27.46 -6.40
N MET A 119 8.59 27.86 -5.40
CA MET A 119 8.77 29.17 -4.74
C MET A 119 9.84 29.03 -3.66
N GLY A 120 11.10 28.96 -4.09
CA GLY A 120 12.23 28.81 -3.19
C GLY A 120 12.34 29.95 -2.19
N PHE A 121 13.07 29.71 -1.14
CA PHE A 121 13.46 30.67 -0.09
C PHE A 121 14.08 31.97 -0.65
N ASP A 122 14.49 31.98 -1.89
CA ASP A 122 15.14 33.13 -2.58
C ASP A 122 14.21 34.35 -2.74
N LYS A 123 12.90 34.19 -2.54
CA LYS A 123 11.92 35.30 -2.62
C LYS A 123 11.45 35.82 -1.26
N LEU A 124 11.92 35.24 -0.15
CA LEU A 124 11.67 35.78 1.17
C LEU A 124 12.71 36.87 1.48
N ASP A 125 12.27 38.04 1.78
CA ASP A 125 13.11 39.17 2.22
C ASP A 125 13.87 38.95 3.54
N LEU A 126 13.76 37.74 4.11
CA LEU A 126 14.42 37.35 5.35
C LEU A 126 15.43 36.24 5.05
N PRO A 127 16.72 36.46 5.32
CA PRO A 127 17.72 35.41 5.20
C PRO A 127 17.36 34.23 6.12
N PRO A 128 17.60 32.96 5.68
CA PRO A 128 17.42 31.83 6.54
C PRO A 128 18.26 32.00 7.80
N PRO A 129 17.77 31.58 8.98
CA PRO A 129 18.53 31.71 10.23
C PRO A 129 19.80 30.87 10.09
N SER A 130 20.96 31.53 10.15
CA SER A 130 22.23 30.83 10.12
C SER A 130 22.47 30.13 11.46
N PHE A 131 23.13 28.97 11.42
CA PHE A 131 23.55 28.25 12.61
C PHE A 131 24.40 29.11 13.54
N GLU A 132 25.31 29.93 12.97
CA GLU A 132 26.15 30.88 13.68
C GLU A 132 25.36 31.97 14.40
N VAL A 133 24.32 32.51 13.75
CA VAL A 133 23.42 33.47 14.38
C VAL A 133 22.66 32.84 15.54
N ALA A 134 22.18 31.62 15.38
CA ALA A 134 21.48 30.91 16.44
C ALA A 134 22.37 30.64 17.68
N ILE A 135 23.66 30.38 17.46
CA ILE A 135 24.64 30.24 18.56
C ILE A 135 24.88 31.60 19.24
N SER A 136 25.15 32.65 18.46
CA SER A 136 25.48 33.99 18.99
C SER A 136 24.31 34.64 19.74
N THR A 137 23.09 34.33 19.35
CA THR A 137 21.88 34.83 20.01
C THR A 137 21.40 33.92 21.16
N GLY A 138 22.09 32.81 21.43
CA GLY A 138 21.73 31.86 22.49
C GLY A 138 20.47 31.02 22.19
N VAL A 139 20.00 31.02 20.92
CA VAL A 139 18.87 30.16 20.51
C VAL A 139 19.22 28.71 20.61
N ILE A 140 20.49 28.33 20.32
CA ILE A 140 20.98 26.98 20.51
C ILE A 140 22.15 26.96 21.50
N LYS A 141 22.20 25.90 22.31
CA LYS A 141 23.23 25.65 23.33
C LYS A 141 24.02 24.41 22.95
N LEU A 142 25.32 24.54 22.79
CA LEU A 142 26.19 23.45 22.29
C LEU A 142 26.86 22.63 23.39
N ASP A 143 26.88 23.15 24.62
CA ASP A 143 27.48 22.53 25.79
C ASP A 143 26.70 22.79 27.08
N ASN A 144 27.06 22.12 28.14
CA ASN A 144 26.42 22.25 29.46
C ASN A 144 24.89 22.03 29.43
N LEU A 145 24.44 21.10 28.59
CA LEU A 145 23.04 20.73 28.48
C LEU A 145 22.60 19.88 29.66
N THR A 146 21.45 20.22 30.23
CA THR A 146 20.81 19.40 31.27
C THR A 146 20.19 18.16 30.64
N PRO A 147 19.97 17.08 31.41
CA PRO A 147 19.26 15.88 30.92
C PRO A 147 17.88 16.22 30.32
N THR A 148 17.15 17.15 30.90
CA THR A 148 15.84 17.59 30.41
C THR A 148 15.93 18.29 29.06
N GLU A 149 16.95 19.13 28.84
CA GLU A 149 17.21 19.76 27.54
C GLU A 149 17.57 18.71 26.48
N LEU A 150 18.43 17.73 26.83
CA LEU A 150 18.79 16.63 25.93
C LEU A 150 17.56 15.81 25.53
N ILE A 151 16.68 15.47 26.48
CA ILE A 151 15.42 14.76 26.23
C ILE A 151 14.58 15.54 25.23
N GLY A 152 14.40 16.85 25.47
CA GLY A 152 13.61 17.72 24.61
C GLY A 152 14.13 17.76 23.17
N ILE A 153 15.45 17.88 23.01
CA ILE A 153 16.10 17.92 21.69
C ILE A 153 15.99 16.57 20.97
N PHE A 154 16.22 15.44 21.68
CA PHE A 154 16.10 14.11 21.09
C PHE A 154 14.67 13.83 20.61
N ASP A 155 13.68 14.17 21.42
CA ASP A 155 12.28 13.99 21.08
C ASP A 155 11.85 14.87 19.90
N ALA A 156 12.36 16.11 19.82
CA ALA A 156 12.15 16.97 18.66
C ALA A 156 12.77 16.40 17.38
N LEU A 157 13.96 15.81 17.46
CA LEU A 157 14.59 15.14 16.33
C LEU A 157 13.80 13.92 15.88
N PHE A 158 13.29 13.11 16.79
CA PHE A 158 12.39 12.01 16.44
C PHE A 158 11.12 12.52 15.77
N SER A 159 10.50 13.60 16.27
CA SER A 159 9.31 14.19 15.68
C SER A 159 9.55 14.71 14.27
N CYS A 160 10.72 15.31 14.00
CA CYS A 160 11.13 15.74 12.66
C CYS A 160 11.28 14.55 11.70
N VAL A 161 11.93 13.46 12.14
CA VAL A 161 12.08 12.23 11.33
C VAL A 161 10.72 11.62 11.04
N VAL A 162 9.84 11.54 12.03
CA VAL A 162 8.47 11.01 11.86
C VAL A 162 7.68 11.86 10.89
N SER A 163 7.70 13.18 11.01
CA SER A 163 7.03 14.10 10.08
C SER A 163 7.51 13.92 8.64
N TRP A 164 8.81 13.73 8.44
CA TRP A 164 9.34 13.42 7.13
C TRP A 164 8.83 12.08 6.61
N LEU A 165 8.83 11.03 7.42
CA LEU A 165 8.34 9.71 7.05
C LEU A 165 6.83 9.67 6.74
N GLU A 166 6.09 10.65 7.22
CA GLU A 166 4.66 10.84 6.90
C GLU A 166 4.41 11.59 5.59
N GLY A 167 5.46 12.03 4.89
CA GLY A 167 5.37 12.67 3.58
C GLY A 167 5.63 14.17 3.59
N ASN A 168 5.98 14.78 4.74
CA ASN A 168 6.36 16.18 4.77
C ASN A 168 7.75 16.40 4.13
N SER A 169 8.02 17.61 3.64
CA SER A 169 9.29 17.94 3.02
C SER A 169 10.47 17.71 3.96
N MET A 170 11.53 17.05 3.48
CA MET A 170 12.75 16.82 4.24
C MET A 170 13.39 18.13 4.71
N ASP A 171 13.49 19.13 3.84
CA ASP A 171 14.10 20.40 4.16
C ASP A 171 13.27 21.17 5.19
N GLN A 172 11.96 21.08 5.08
CA GLN A 172 11.04 21.81 5.97
C GLN A 172 10.95 21.20 7.38
N VAL A 173 11.16 19.91 7.54
CA VAL A 173 11.01 19.22 8.83
C VAL A 173 12.32 18.84 9.49
N LEU A 174 13.27 18.26 8.78
CA LEU A 174 14.53 17.79 9.36
C LEU A 174 15.50 18.95 9.62
N PHE A 175 15.59 19.88 8.70
CA PHE A 175 16.54 21.00 8.80
C PHE A 175 16.01 22.20 9.57
N THR A 176 14.77 22.14 10.07
CA THR A 176 14.30 23.08 11.12
C THR A 176 15.04 22.87 12.44
N CYS A 177 15.59 21.69 12.70
CA CYS A 177 16.41 21.45 13.87
C CYS A 177 17.88 21.79 13.59
N LEU A 178 18.32 22.96 14.08
CA LEU A 178 19.65 23.52 13.81
C LEU A 178 20.80 22.64 14.29
N TYR A 179 20.59 21.76 15.28
CA TYR A 179 21.59 20.82 15.72
C TYR A 179 22.03 19.82 14.64
N LEU A 180 21.21 19.59 13.62
CA LEU A 180 21.58 18.74 12.48
C LEU A 180 22.50 19.46 11.47
N HIS A 181 22.63 20.78 11.54
CA HIS A 181 23.42 21.53 10.57
C HIS A 181 24.93 21.32 10.74
N ALA A 182 25.44 21.28 11.97
CA ALA A 182 26.86 21.11 12.24
C ALA A 182 27.10 20.29 13.53
N PRO A 183 26.86 18.95 13.53
CA PRO A 183 27.04 18.12 14.70
C PRO A 183 28.46 18.15 15.28
N SER A 184 29.48 18.35 14.44
CA SER A 184 30.87 18.45 14.85
C SER A 184 31.16 19.64 15.78
N LYS A 185 30.38 20.72 15.70
CA LYS A 185 30.50 21.89 16.59
C LYS A 185 29.88 21.67 17.97
N ILE A 186 29.09 20.63 18.16
CA ILE A 186 28.43 20.30 19.43
C ILE A 186 29.46 19.72 20.38
N LYS A 187 29.65 20.35 21.56
CA LYS A 187 30.58 19.89 22.57
C LYS A 187 30.02 18.77 23.42
N ASP A 188 28.68 18.78 23.69
CA ASP A 188 28.04 17.69 24.40
C ASP A 188 28.15 16.40 23.61
N LYS A 189 28.77 15.37 24.21
CA LYS A 189 29.08 14.10 23.56
C LYS A 189 27.81 13.32 23.19
N ALA A 190 26.79 13.34 24.06
CA ALA A 190 25.54 12.60 23.83
C ALA A 190 24.78 13.22 22.68
N LEU A 191 24.62 14.54 22.66
CA LEU A 191 23.92 15.25 21.59
C LEU A 191 24.67 15.12 20.26
N ARG A 192 25.98 15.30 20.26
CA ARG A 192 26.78 15.16 19.03
C ARG A 192 26.61 13.79 18.39
N VAL A 193 26.75 12.72 19.18
CA VAL A 193 26.63 11.34 18.67
C VAL A 193 25.20 11.05 18.22
N PHE A 194 24.21 11.55 18.93
CA PHE A 194 22.81 11.39 18.54
C PHE A 194 22.48 12.09 17.20
N CYS A 195 22.89 13.34 17.02
CA CYS A 195 22.72 14.08 15.77
C CYS A 195 23.44 13.41 14.60
N THR A 196 24.66 12.92 14.82
CA THR A 196 25.40 12.15 13.80
C THR A 196 24.66 10.88 13.44
N ALA A 197 24.11 10.16 14.43
CA ALA A 197 23.28 8.97 14.18
C ALA A 197 22.02 9.29 13.37
N VAL A 198 21.30 10.36 13.70
CA VAL A 198 20.10 10.80 12.93
C VAL A 198 20.46 11.08 11.48
N ARG A 199 21.53 11.84 11.21
CA ARG A 199 21.96 12.14 9.82
C ARG A 199 22.26 10.87 9.02
N ASN A 200 22.98 9.94 9.61
CA ASN A 200 23.29 8.67 8.94
C ASN A 200 22.05 7.79 8.79
N LEU A 201 21.15 7.79 9.76
CA LEU A 201 19.88 7.10 9.68
C LEU A 201 19.06 7.59 8.46
N ILE A 202 19.00 8.90 8.24
CA ILE A 202 18.31 9.49 7.07
C ILE A 202 18.91 8.98 5.76
N VAL A 203 20.25 8.91 5.67
CA VAL A 203 20.95 8.39 4.47
C VAL A 203 20.60 6.93 4.22
N VAL A 204 20.60 6.09 5.25
CA VAL A 204 20.26 4.67 5.16
C VAL A 204 18.78 4.49 4.79
N ILE A 205 17.87 5.26 5.37
CA ILE A 205 16.45 5.24 5.02
C ILE A 205 16.25 5.58 3.53
N LYS A 206 16.90 6.64 3.03
CA LYS A 206 16.86 6.99 1.59
C LYS A 206 17.32 5.83 0.71
N SER A 207 18.43 5.19 1.08
CA SER A 207 18.97 4.03 0.37
C SER A 207 17.95 2.88 0.30
N ILE A 208 17.31 2.52 1.41
CA ILE A 208 16.29 1.46 1.45
C ILE A 208 15.11 1.80 0.54
N ILE A 209 14.62 3.04 0.57
CA ILE A 209 13.48 3.49 -0.24
C ILE A 209 13.82 3.36 -1.73
N ILE A 210 15.02 3.78 -2.13
CA ILE A 210 15.49 3.68 -3.52
C ILE A 210 15.63 2.20 -3.95
N ILE A 211 16.29 1.38 -3.13
CA ILE A 211 16.48 -0.06 -3.43
C ILE A 211 15.13 -0.79 -3.53
N ALA A 212 14.17 -0.44 -2.70
CA ALA A 212 12.84 -1.03 -2.73
C ALA A 212 12.04 -0.63 -3.99
N GLY A 213 12.45 0.42 -4.71
CA GLY A 213 11.77 0.91 -5.90
C GLY A 213 10.43 1.58 -5.61
N VAL A 214 10.26 2.16 -4.43
CA VAL A 214 9.08 2.96 -4.03
C VAL A 214 9.35 4.46 -4.03
N ASN A 215 10.55 4.87 -4.47
CA ASN A 215 10.96 6.26 -4.61
C ASN A 215 10.21 7.04 -5.71
N GLU A 216 9.47 6.33 -6.56
CA GLU A 216 8.57 6.93 -7.56
C GLU A 216 7.25 7.42 -6.96
N GLU A 217 7.02 7.21 -5.68
CA GLU A 217 5.83 7.75 -5.02
C GLU A 217 5.95 9.26 -4.94
N GLU A 218 5.05 9.94 -5.62
CA GLU A 218 5.09 11.39 -5.82
C GLU A 218 4.96 12.18 -4.52
N ASP A 219 4.32 11.59 -3.49
CA ASP A 219 4.03 12.26 -2.23
C ASP A 219 5.20 12.23 -1.25
N PHE A 220 6.32 11.58 -1.59
CA PHE A 220 7.47 11.48 -0.71
C PHE A 220 8.72 12.15 -1.29
N GLN A 221 9.18 13.19 -0.64
CA GLN A 221 10.36 13.93 -1.04
C GLN A 221 11.64 13.30 -0.48
N LEU A 222 12.41 12.65 -1.36
CA LEU A 222 13.72 12.08 -1.04
C LEU A 222 14.85 13.11 -1.08
N TYR A 223 14.62 14.20 -1.81
CA TYR A 223 15.62 15.21 -2.06
C TYR A 223 15.54 16.28 -0.97
N GLY A 224 16.65 16.64 -0.44
CA GLY A 224 16.84 17.70 0.52
C GLY A 224 18.24 18.27 0.35
N ASN A 225 18.63 19.23 1.16
CA ASN A 225 19.93 19.86 1.09
C ASN A 225 21.05 18.82 1.18
N SER A 226 21.53 18.37 0.02
CA SER A 226 22.53 17.31 -0.11
C SER A 226 23.86 17.68 0.53
N ALA A 227 24.19 18.98 0.61
CA ALA A 227 25.40 19.47 1.26
C ALA A 227 25.36 19.22 2.78
N LEU A 228 24.21 19.44 3.43
CA LEU A 228 24.04 19.15 4.85
C LEU A 228 24.14 17.64 5.15
N LEU A 229 23.63 16.79 4.28
CA LEU A 229 23.70 15.34 4.45
C LEU A 229 25.07 14.77 4.05
N ALA A 230 25.81 15.41 3.13
CA ALA A 230 27.09 14.92 2.65
C ALA A 230 28.24 15.18 3.65
N ALA A 231 28.14 16.24 4.42
CA ALA A 231 29.14 16.54 5.45
C ALA A 231 29.08 15.52 6.58
N GLU A 232 30.20 14.90 6.92
CA GLU A 232 30.33 13.95 8.06
C GLU A 232 29.73 12.57 7.83
N LYS A 233 30.09 11.91 6.72
CA LYS A 233 29.81 10.46 6.56
C LYS A 233 30.72 9.63 7.46
N ALA A 234 30.17 9.18 8.58
CA ALA A 234 30.81 8.15 9.39
C ALA A 234 30.33 6.76 8.93
N HIS A 235 31.20 5.75 9.02
CA HIS A 235 30.78 4.38 8.75
C HIS A 235 29.73 3.95 9.82
N PRO A 236 28.57 3.38 9.45
CA PRO A 236 27.52 3.03 10.39
C PRO A 236 27.99 2.19 11.59
N GLY A 237 28.91 1.26 11.37
CA GLY A 237 29.51 0.44 12.45
C GLY A 237 30.21 1.27 13.53
N ASN A 238 30.84 2.37 13.16
CA ASN A 238 31.47 3.28 14.12
C ASN A 238 30.42 4.03 14.96
N ILE A 239 29.31 4.40 14.34
CA ILE A 239 28.23 5.11 15.03
C ILE A 239 27.59 4.22 16.11
N PHE A 240 27.37 2.94 15.82
CA PHE A 240 26.87 1.99 16.83
C PHE A 240 27.81 1.87 18.01
N GLY A 241 29.13 1.85 17.76
CA GLY A 241 30.16 1.87 18.80
C GLY A 241 30.11 3.14 19.65
N TYR A 242 30.04 4.31 19.00
CA TYR A 242 29.98 5.60 19.72
C TYR A 242 28.68 5.74 20.54
N LEU A 243 27.51 5.34 19.98
CA LEU A 243 26.26 5.33 20.74
C LEU A 243 26.37 4.44 21.98
N LYS A 244 26.96 3.24 21.83
CA LYS A 244 27.15 2.29 22.92
C LYS A 244 28.12 2.81 23.99
N GLU A 245 29.23 3.44 23.59
CA GLU A 245 30.19 4.04 24.49
C GLU A 245 29.54 5.13 25.35
N VAL A 246 28.79 6.04 24.74
CA VAL A 246 28.09 7.11 25.46
C VAL A 246 26.99 6.53 26.37
N GLU A 247 26.23 5.53 25.90
CA GLU A 247 25.28 4.81 26.72
C GLU A 247 25.93 4.24 28.00
N ASP A 248 27.05 3.52 27.86
CA ASP A 248 27.73 2.90 28.97
C ASP A 248 28.35 3.94 29.93
N GLU A 249 28.82 5.08 29.41
CA GLU A 249 29.32 6.20 30.23
C GLU A 249 28.20 6.81 31.08
N LEU A 250 27.06 7.09 30.49
CA LEU A 250 25.88 7.67 31.16
C LEU A 250 25.28 6.70 32.17
N VAL A 251 25.22 5.40 31.87
CA VAL A 251 24.80 4.35 32.83
C VAL A 251 25.72 4.32 34.06
N ARG A 252 27.03 4.50 33.88
CA ARG A 252 27.98 4.60 35.02
C ARG A 252 27.70 5.85 35.87
N LYS A 253 27.43 6.99 35.23
CA LYS A 253 27.05 8.23 35.93
C LYS A 253 25.71 8.08 36.70
N CYS A 254 24.71 7.41 36.09
CA CYS A 254 23.43 7.14 36.76
C CYS A 254 23.61 6.38 38.10
N LYS A 255 24.57 5.44 38.18
CA LYS A 255 24.82 4.67 39.41
C LYS A 255 25.40 5.52 40.56
N GLN A 256 25.90 6.70 40.27
CA GLN A 256 26.49 7.62 41.23
C GLN A 256 25.54 8.71 41.70
N LEU A 257 24.38 8.83 41.08
CA LEU A 257 23.39 9.86 41.38
C LEU A 257 22.29 9.35 42.31
N THR A 258 21.81 10.23 43.19
CA THR A 258 20.66 9.96 44.07
C THR A 258 19.34 9.95 43.34
N SER A 259 19.20 10.71 42.24
CA SER A 259 18.03 10.75 41.36
C SER A 259 18.45 10.64 39.91
N PRO A 260 18.60 9.42 39.38
CA PRO A 260 19.11 9.17 38.03
C PRO A 260 18.02 9.19 36.93
N GLU A 261 16.79 9.50 37.27
CA GLU A 261 15.63 9.24 36.38
C GLU A 261 15.73 9.98 35.03
N ASP A 262 16.08 11.26 35.03
CA ASP A 262 16.20 12.05 33.79
C ASP A 262 17.41 11.60 32.95
N LEU A 263 18.54 11.34 33.61
CA LEU A 263 19.71 10.87 32.91
C LEU A 263 19.51 9.45 32.34
N MET A 264 18.80 8.59 33.09
CA MET A 264 18.41 7.27 32.58
C MET A 264 17.46 7.38 31.37
N SER A 265 16.62 8.38 31.34
CA SER A 265 15.76 8.69 30.20
C SER A 265 16.53 9.08 28.94
N VAL A 266 17.63 9.83 29.08
CA VAL A 266 18.58 10.10 27.99
C VAL A 266 19.20 8.79 27.50
N VAL A 267 19.63 7.91 28.42
CA VAL A 267 20.19 6.59 28.08
C VAL A 267 19.18 5.74 27.28
N HIS A 268 17.93 5.73 27.70
CA HIS A 268 16.88 4.98 26.99
C HIS A 268 16.71 5.48 25.54
N ARG A 269 16.81 6.79 25.29
CA ARG A 269 16.72 7.38 23.94
C ARG A 269 17.91 7.03 23.06
N LEU A 270 19.12 7.10 23.61
CA LEU A 270 20.34 6.64 22.90
C LEU A 270 20.27 5.16 22.55
N ARG A 271 19.83 4.33 23.50
CA ARG A 271 19.64 2.88 23.30
C ARG A 271 18.57 2.60 22.25
N PHE A 272 17.44 3.29 22.30
CA PHE A 272 16.39 3.18 21.29
C PHE A 272 16.90 3.54 19.90
N MET A 273 17.58 4.69 19.76
CA MET A 273 18.21 5.11 18.50
C MET A 273 19.18 4.05 17.98
N ARG A 274 20.02 3.50 18.82
CA ARG A 274 20.99 2.48 18.44
C ARG A 274 20.32 1.23 17.87
N HIS A 275 19.29 0.70 18.54
CA HIS A 275 18.59 -0.49 18.07
C HIS A 275 17.75 -0.22 16.82
N LEU A 276 17.05 0.92 16.74
CA LEU A 276 16.30 1.30 15.56
C LEU A 276 17.20 1.47 14.35
N PHE A 277 18.31 2.20 14.52
CA PHE A 277 19.27 2.40 13.43
C PHE A 277 19.91 1.07 13.00
N GLN A 278 20.26 0.20 13.94
CA GLN A 278 20.82 -1.12 13.64
C GLN A 278 19.84 -1.96 12.80
N VAL A 279 18.53 -1.94 13.12
CA VAL A 279 17.50 -2.61 12.32
C VAL A 279 17.49 -2.09 10.89
N ILE A 280 17.41 -0.78 10.72
CA ILE A 280 17.30 -0.15 9.40
C ILE A 280 18.57 -0.41 8.58
N TYR A 281 19.75 -0.31 9.20
CA TYR A 281 21.01 -0.64 8.55
C TYR A 281 21.11 -2.12 8.13
N GLN A 282 20.67 -3.04 8.99
CA GLN A 282 20.65 -4.47 8.66
C GLN A 282 19.71 -4.76 7.49
N VAL A 283 18.55 -4.08 7.40
CA VAL A 283 17.64 -4.20 6.26
C VAL A 283 18.29 -3.69 4.98
N GLU A 284 19.00 -2.56 5.02
CA GLU A 284 19.75 -2.04 3.87
C GLU A 284 20.82 -3.06 3.40
N GLN A 285 21.60 -3.60 4.32
CA GLN A 285 22.63 -4.59 4.00
C GLN A 285 22.04 -5.87 3.38
N MET A 286 20.90 -6.33 3.89
CA MET A 286 20.17 -7.46 3.29
C MET A 286 19.66 -7.17 1.89
N ALA A 287 19.20 -5.95 1.64
CA ALA A 287 18.72 -5.54 0.33
C ALA A 287 19.85 -5.40 -0.70
N ALA A 288 21.04 -4.99 -0.25
CA ALA A 288 22.20 -4.80 -1.12
C ALA A 288 23.04 -6.09 -1.34
N ASN A 289 23.08 -6.98 -0.35
CA ASN A 289 23.96 -8.15 -0.34
C ASN A 289 23.19 -9.44 -0.02
N ASP A 290 23.69 -10.58 -0.51
CA ASP A 290 23.19 -11.91 -0.15
C ASP A 290 23.66 -12.27 1.27
N THR A 291 22.91 -11.83 2.29
CA THR A 291 23.22 -12.11 3.70
C THR A 291 22.44 -13.31 4.24
N ALA A 292 22.97 -13.95 5.28
CA ALA A 292 22.44 -15.18 5.84
C ALA A 292 21.06 -15.00 6.54
N GLU A 293 20.27 -16.07 6.62
CA GLU A 293 18.97 -16.15 7.31
C GLU A 293 19.01 -15.65 8.78
N ASP A 294 20.16 -15.70 9.42
CA ASP A 294 20.36 -15.26 10.80
C ASP A 294 20.13 -13.76 11.00
N THR A 295 20.34 -12.95 9.96
CA THR A 295 20.13 -11.49 10.00
C THR A 295 18.69 -11.11 10.30
N ILE A 296 17.69 -11.84 9.76
CA ILE A 296 16.26 -11.58 10.06
C ILE A 296 15.96 -11.84 11.55
N SER A 297 16.60 -12.84 12.14
CA SER A 297 16.45 -13.13 13.56
C SER A 297 17.06 -12.04 14.44
N GLU A 298 18.20 -11.47 14.02
CA GLU A 298 18.81 -10.33 14.71
C GLU A 298 18.00 -9.05 14.58
N ILE A 299 17.47 -8.77 13.37
CA ILE A 299 16.54 -7.66 13.14
C ILE A 299 15.35 -7.78 14.11
N TYR A 300 14.75 -8.97 14.22
CA TYR A 300 13.63 -9.21 15.12
C TYR A 300 13.98 -9.01 16.60
N LYS A 301 15.18 -9.42 17.04
CA LYS A 301 15.67 -9.18 18.41
C LYS A 301 15.82 -7.69 18.69
N ASN A 302 16.46 -6.94 17.78
CA ASN A 302 16.61 -5.49 17.92
C ASN A 302 15.27 -4.76 17.97
N LEU A 303 14.29 -5.19 17.16
CA LEU A 303 12.93 -4.68 17.20
C LEU A 303 12.22 -4.95 18.52
N ASN A 304 12.46 -6.09 19.15
CA ASN A 304 11.90 -6.37 20.47
C ASN A 304 12.46 -5.41 21.52
N VAL A 305 13.77 -5.21 21.54
CA VAL A 305 14.40 -4.25 22.49
C VAL A 305 13.86 -2.83 22.25
N ALA A 306 13.78 -2.39 20.99
CA ALA A 306 13.21 -1.08 20.66
C ALA A 306 11.75 -0.95 21.14
N SER A 307 10.95 -2.00 20.96
CA SER A 307 9.55 -2.05 21.42
C SER A 307 9.42 -1.97 22.95
N GLU A 308 10.32 -2.59 23.70
CA GLU A 308 10.34 -2.56 25.18
C GLU A 308 10.74 -1.18 25.71
N LEU A 309 11.53 -0.42 24.96
CA LEU A 309 11.96 0.93 25.34
C LEU A 309 10.89 1.99 25.16
N LEU A 310 9.96 1.85 24.19
CA LEU A 310 8.95 2.86 23.89
C LEU A 310 8.08 3.26 25.10
N PRO A 311 7.53 2.34 25.91
CA PRO A 311 6.80 2.71 27.11
C PRO A 311 7.63 3.49 28.13
N LEU A 312 8.96 3.22 28.19
CA LEU A 312 9.88 3.94 29.07
C LEU A 312 10.11 5.38 28.59
N LEU A 313 10.19 5.57 27.26
CA LEU A 313 10.30 6.89 26.65
C LEU A 313 9.03 7.73 26.90
N ARG A 314 7.84 7.13 26.80
CA ARG A 314 6.56 7.79 27.08
C ARG A 314 6.43 8.24 28.53
N LYS A 315 6.77 7.40 29.51
CA LYS A 315 6.65 7.72 30.95
C LYS A 315 7.39 9.00 31.36
N THR A 316 8.50 9.30 30.73
CA THR A 316 9.29 10.50 30.99
C THR A 316 8.68 11.77 30.42
N ILE A 317 7.90 11.66 29.35
CA ILE A 317 7.12 12.78 28.80
C ILE A 317 6.02 13.18 29.77
N ASP A 318 5.28 12.20 30.29
CA ASP A 318 4.14 12.44 31.18
C ASP A 318 4.55 13.11 32.50
N ARG A 319 5.78 12.96 32.96
CA ARG A 319 6.30 13.60 34.17
C ARG A 319 6.67 15.08 33.98
N GLY A 320 6.97 15.51 32.74
CA GLY A 320 7.46 16.86 32.42
C GLY A 320 6.42 17.80 31.80
N THR A 321 5.26 17.31 31.41
CA THR A 321 4.26 18.01 30.61
C THR A 321 2.90 18.20 31.30
N GLN A 322 2.87 18.47 32.59
CA GLN A 322 1.71 19.21 33.08
C GLN A 322 1.94 20.68 32.65
N PRO A 323 1.19 21.22 31.66
CA PRO A 323 1.26 22.64 31.38
C PRO A 323 0.81 23.35 32.67
N VAL A 324 1.70 24.12 33.22
CA VAL A 324 1.31 25.17 34.18
C VAL A 324 0.36 26.07 33.38
N GLU A 325 -0.91 26.19 33.82
CA GLU A 325 -1.90 27.04 33.16
C GLU A 325 -1.27 28.39 32.85
N GLY A 326 -1.14 28.73 31.54
CA GLY A 326 -0.62 30.01 31.07
C GLY A 326 0.85 30.02 30.60
N SER A 327 1.61 28.92 30.63
CA SER A 327 2.94 28.87 30.02
C SER A 327 2.93 28.02 28.75
N GLU A 328 3.34 28.61 27.62
CA GLU A 328 3.74 27.84 26.44
C GLU A 328 4.80 26.81 26.89
N ALA A 329 4.57 25.52 26.56
CA ALA A 329 5.56 24.50 26.86
C ALA A 329 6.91 24.94 26.29
N PRO A 330 8.01 24.95 27.09
CA PRO A 330 9.27 25.47 26.61
C PRO A 330 9.70 24.65 25.40
N ASN A 331 9.79 25.31 24.24
CA ASN A 331 10.34 24.69 23.02
C ASN A 331 11.76 24.19 23.34
N PRO A 332 12.11 22.98 22.89
CA PRO A 332 13.49 22.50 23.02
C PRO A 332 14.44 23.53 22.40
N ILE A 333 15.55 23.82 23.08
CA ILE A 333 16.56 24.73 22.57
C ILE A 333 17.02 24.24 21.18
N GLY A 334 17.04 25.16 20.19
CA GLY A 334 17.36 24.82 18.81
C GLY A 334 16.20 24.28 17.97
N PHE A 335 15.01 24.25 18.55
CA PHE A 335 13.77 23.94 17.85
C PHE A 335 12.71 24.95 18.24
N SER A 336 12.66 26.05 17.53
CA SER A 336 11.76 27.17 17.82
C SER A 336 10.69 27.28 16.75
N THR A 337 9.45 27.56 17.15
CA THR A 337 8.35 27.86 16.22
C THR A 337 8.70 29.01 15.29
N ARG A 338 9.42 30.03 15.78
CA ARG A 338 9.90 31.14 14.94
C ARG A 338 10.83 30.69 13.83
N ILE A 339 11.73 29.73 14.09
CA ILE A 339 12.62 29.17 13.08
C ILE A 339 11.81 28.30 12.13
N HIS A 340 10.91 27.53 12.66
CA HIS A 340 10.00 26.70 11.87
C HIS A 340 9.17 27.59 10.92
N ASP A 341 8.57 28.67 11.41
CA ASP A 341 7.76 29.59 10.62
C ASP A 341 8.58 30.30 9.53
N ARG A 342 9.87 30.57 9.79
CA ARG A 342 10.78 31.16 8.80
C ARG A 342 11.30 30.18 7.77
N THR A 343 11.36 28.91 8.10
CA THR A 343 11.82 27.85 7.18
C THR A 343 10.68 27.24 6.37
N GLN A 344 9.43 27.59 6.70
CA GLN A 344 8.29 27.23 5.85
C GLN A 344 8.18 28.20 4.67
N PRO A 345 8.12 27.70 3.42
CA PRO A 345 7.74 28.55 2.31
C PRO A 345 6.31 29.08 2.55
N PRO A 346 6.02 30.34 2.14
CA PRO A 346 4.67 30.87 2.18
C PRO A 346 3.81 30.19 1.10
N SER A 347 3.46 28.94 1.31
CA SER A 347 2.64 28.15 0.41
C SER A 347 1.21 28.12 0.91
N PHE A 348 0.28 28.38 0.02
CA PHE A 348 -1.14 28.25 0.28
C PHE A 348 -1.59 26.80 0.00
N PRO A 349 -2.42 26.20 0.84
CA PRO A 349 -2.90 26.52 2.20
C PRO A 349 -2.15 25.78 3.32
N ARG A 350 -0.82 25.74 3.29
CA ARG A 350 -0.04 24.88 4.17
C ARG A 350 0.32 25.49 5.51
N SER A 351 -0.10 24.81 6.56
CA SER A 351 0.65 24.77 7.81
C SER A 351 1.33 23.40 7.91
N ILE A 352 2.63 23.29 7.67
CA ILE A 352 3.36 22.05 7.97
C ILE A 352 3.43 21.95 9.48
N LYS A 353 2.73 20.99 10.04
CA LYS A 353 2.77 20.71 11.47
C LYS A 353 3.78 19.61 11.71
N ILE A 354 4.82 19.90 12.47
CA ILE A 354 5.65 18.85 13.05
C ILE A 354 4.77 18.09 14.04
N ARG A 355 4.78 16.79 13.96
CA ARG A 355 4.00 15.92 14.82
C ARG A 355 4.40 16.13 16.28
N ASP A 356 3.42 16.20 17.18
CA ASP A 356 3.68 16.29 18.61
C ASP A 356 4.39 15.03 19.16
N ARG A 357 4.97 15.15 20.34
CA ARG A 357 5.76 14.06 20.95
C ARG A 357 4.95 12.79 21.18
N PRO A 358 3.75 12.83 21.82
CA PRO A 358 2.93 11.65 22.03
C PRO A 358 2.58 10.93 20.72
N ALA A 359 2.15 11.68 19.71
CA ALA A 359 1.81 11.13 18.40
C ALA A 359 3.04 10.57 17.67
N SER A 360 4.23 11.19 17.84
CA SER A 360 5.48 10.68 17.28
C SER A 360 5.86 9.31 17.88
N PHE A 361 5.70 9.12 19.19
CA PHE A 361 5.97 7.83 19.82
C PHE A 361 4.93 6.78 19.46
N GLN A 362 3.68 7.16 19.28
CA GLN A 362 2.65 6.26 18.76
C GLN A 362 3.01 5.78 17.35
N PHE A 363 3.40 6.69 16.47
CA PHE A 363 3.84 6.35 15.12
C PHE A 363 5.03 5.37 15.13
N LEU A 364 6.04 5.63 15.98
CA LEU A 364 7.20 4.74 16.10
C LEU A 364 6.80 3.34 16.60
N GLU A 365 5.85 3.24 17.53
CA GLU A 365 5.32 1.96 18.00
C GLU A 365 4.61 1.19 16.87
N GLU A 366 3.75 1.87 16.14
CA GLU A 366 3.07 1.30 14.98
C GLU A 366 4.07 0.87 13.90
N MET A 367 5.09 1.66 13.62
CA MET A 367 6.15 1.35 12.66
C MET A 367 6.95 0.11 13.09
N ILE A 368 7.36 0.02 14.37
CA ILE A 368 8.07 -1.15 14.90
C ILE A 368 7.19 -2.40 14.82
N SER A 369 5.92 -2.29 15.15
CA SER A 369 4.96 -3.39 15.00
C SER A 369 4.89 -3.87 13.54
N ARG A 370 4.93 -2.94 12.59
CA ARG A 370 5.00 -3.24 11.16
C ARG A 370 6.26 -3.98 10.76
N PHE A 371 7.41 -3.52 11.23
CA PHE A 371 8.67 -4.19 10.94
C PHE A 371 8.71 -5.61 11.51
N LYS A 372 8.18 -5.82 12.72
CA LYS A 372 8.02 -7.17 13.28
C LYS A 372 7.12 -8.05 12.42
N TYR A 373 6.03 -7.48 11.92
CA TYR A 373 5.13 -8.18 11.01
C TYR A 373 5.80 -8.51 9.67
N ALA A 374 6.55 -7.56 9.09
CA ALA A 374 7.34 -7.79 7.89
C ALA A 374 8.34 -8.96 8.05
N CYS A 375 9.00 -9.06 9.19
CA CYS A 375 9.87 -10.21 9.49
C CYS A 375 9.11 -11.56 9.52
N LYS A 376 7.83 -11.57 9.91
CA LYS A 376 7.00 -12.77 9.87
C LYS A 376 6.62 -13.14 8.45
N VAL A 377 6.27 -12.15 7.62
CA VAL A 377 5.90 -12.32 6.21
C VAL A 377 7.03 -13.00 5.42
N THR A 378 8.27 -12.60 5.66
CA THR A 378 9.44 -13.13 4.93
C THR A 378 9.71 -14.61 5.16
N ARG A 379 9.11 -15.21 6.20
CA ARG A 379 9.24 -16.65 6.49
C ARG A 379 8.32 -17.53 5.66
N ASN A 380 7.36 -16.95 4.95
CA ASN A 380 6.43 -17.72 4.12
C ASN A 380 7.10 -18.18 2.83
N LYS A 381 6.97 -19.47 2.55
CA LYS A 381 7.58 -20.13 1.39
C LYS A 381 6.61 -20.38 0.25
N ASP A 382 5.36 -19.96 0.39
CA ASP A 382 4.34 -20.12 -0.63
C ASP A 382 3.70 -18.78 -1.03
N TYR A 383 3.29 -18.70 -2.30
CA TYR A 383 2.75 -17.48 -2.91
C TYR A 383 1.46 -17.00 -2.25
N PHE A 384 0.53 -17.92 -1.93
CA PHE A 384 -0.77 -17.57 -1.39
C PHE A 384 -0.65 -16.89 -0.02
N SER A 385 0.13 -17.51 0.87
CA SER A 385 0.41 -16.94 2.19
C SER A 385 1.16 -15.60 2.09
N ALA A 386 2.17 -15.49 1.22
CA ALA A 386 2.90 -14.26 1.03
C ALA A 386 1.98 -13.13 0.53
N LEU A 387 1.14 -13.39 -0.47
CA LEU A 387 0.20 -12.41 -1.00
C LEU A 387 -0.82 -11.97 0.07
N ASN A 388 -1.39 -12.90 0.83
CA ASN A 388 -2.31 -12.57 1.91
C ASN A 388 -1.65 -11.67 2.96
N PHE A 389 -0.42 -11.96 3.35
CA PHE A 389 0.32 -11.11 4.29
C PHE A 389 0.60 -9.71 3.75
N PHE A 390 0.89 -9.55 2.45
CA PHE A 390 1.08 -8.24 1.85
C PHE A 390 -0.23 -7.44 1.82
N ILE A 391 -1.35 -8.08 1.49
CA ILE A 391 -2.67 -7.46 1.51
C ILE A 391 -3.02 -7.01 2.94
N GLU A 392 -2.87 -7.90 3.93
CA GLU A 392 -3.11 -7.57 5.34
C GLU A 392 -2.17 -6.47 5.85
N TYR A 393 -0.91 -6.50 5.44
CA TYR A 393 0.03 -5.45 5.77
C TYR A 393 -0.47 -4.08 5.26
N SER A 394 -0.97 -4.02 4.05
CA SER A 394 -1.43 -2.77 3.43
C SER A 394 -2.67 -2.16 4.09
N LYS A 395 -3.51 -2.97 4.74
CA LYS A 395 -4.73 -2.52 5.41
C LYS A 395 -4.51 -1.89 6.79
N LYS A 396 -3.39 -2.16 7.43
CA LYS A 396 -3.15 -1.71 8.81
C LYS A 396 -2.74 -0.24 8.89
N SER A 397 -2.97 0.44 10.01
CA SER A 397 -2.51 1.82 10.31
C SER A 397 -0.98 1.94 10.44
N GLY A 398 -0.44 3.15 10.50
CA GLY A 398 1.01 3.40 10.65
C GLY A 398 1.85 3.02 9.43
N GLN A 399 1.23 2.90 8.26
CA GLN A 399 1.92 2.59 7.02
C GLN A 399 2.53 3.85 6.44
N CYS A 400 3.87 3.92 6.50
CA CYS A 400 4.65 4.96 5.85
C CYS A 400 5.53 4.35 4.74
N ILE A 401 6.13 5.20 3.93
CA ILE A 401 7.02 4.76 2.84
C ILE A 401 8.16 3.88 3.34
N LEU A 402 8.77 4.18 4.48
CA LEU A 402 9.83 3.35 5.07
C LEU A 402 9.30 1.95 5.44
N SER A 403 8.12 1.84 6.04
CA SER A 403 7.54 0.55 6.40
C SER A 403 7.28 -0.33 5.18
N ARG A 404 6.79 0.27 4.10
CA ARG A 404 6.60 -0.42 2.82
C ARG A 404 7.92 -0.82 2.17
N SER A 405 8.92 0.07 2.22
CA SER A 405 10.27 -0.20 1.70
C SER A 405 10.96 -1.33 2.46
N VAL A 406 10.84 -1.37 3.78
CA VAL A 406 11.36 -2.46 4.61
C VAL A 406 10.70 -3.79 4.25
N LEU A 407 9.37 -3.82 4.09
CA LEU A 407 8.67 -5.03 3.66
C LEU A 407 9.15 -5.51 2.28
N GLN A 408 9.24 -4.60 1.31
CA GLN A 408 9.71 -4.90 -0.05
C GLN A 408 11.16 -5.42 -0.04
N SER A 409 12.04 -4.78 0.71
CA SER A 409 13.46 -5.15 0.82
C SER A 409 13.63 -6.52 1.46
N LEU A 410 12.95 -6.79 2.57
CA LEU A 410 12.97 -8.09 3.23
C LEU A 410 12.39 -9.20 2.35
N PHE A 411 11.30 -8.93 1.63
CA PHE A 411 10.71 -9.90 0.70
C PHE A 411 11.66 -10.21 -0.46
N THR A 412 12.26 -9.18 -1.05
CA THR A 412 13.22 -9.35 -2.15
C THR A 412 14.47 -10.09 -1.69
N ALA A 413 15.03 -9.74 -0.53
CA ALA A 413 16.18 -10.45 0.06
C ALA A 413 15.83 -11.91 0.34
N ASN A 414 14.66 -12.19 0.92
CA ASN A 414 14.22 -13.56 1.18
C ASN A 414 14.04 -14.36 -0.13
N LEU A 415 13.52 -13.75 -1.20
CA LEU A 415 13.45 -14.39 -2.51
C LEU A 415 14.85 -14.72 -3.06
N ARG A 416 15.83 -13.83 -2.89
CA ARG A 416 17.23 -14.12 -3.28
C ARG A 416 17.82 -15.27 -2.45
N LEU A 417 17.56 -15.28 -1.14
CA LEU A 417 17.96 -16.37 -0.26
C LEU A 417 17.28 -17.69 -0.65
N VAL A 418 16.01 -17.62 -1.03
CA VAL A 418 15.23 -18.75 -1.56
C VAL A 418 15.76 -19.17 -2.94
N HIS A 419 16.20 -18.25 -3.80
CA HIS A 419 16.86 -18.55 -5.08
C HIS A 419 18.15 -19.35 -4.92
N GLY A 420 18.93 -19.09 -3.90
CA GLY A 420 20.09 -19.90 -3.59
C GLY A 420 19.76 -21.31 -3.09
N ARG A 421 18.60 -21.49 -2.42
CA ARG A 421 18.14 -22.75 -1.84
C ARG A 421 16.88 -23.31 -2.52
N MET A 422 16.02 -22.44 -2.99
CA MET A 422 14.75 -22.76 -3.64
C MET A 422 14.50 -21.77 -4.80
N PRO A 423 14.74 -22.16 -6.06
CA PRO A 423 14.48 -21.32 -7.22
C PRO A 423 13.04 -20.80 -7.26
N MET A 424 12.81 -19.63 -7.88
CA MET A 424 11.48 -19.03 -8.08
C MET A 424 10.47 -20.04 -8.62
N LYS A 425 10.92 -20.92 -9.50
CA LYS A 425 10.14 -22.06 -10.01
C LYS A 425 9.56 -22.94 -8.90
N LEU A 426 10.32 -23.23 -7.85
CA LEU A 426 9.84 -24.01 -6.71
C LEU A 426 8.85 -23.20 -5.87
N PHE A 427 9.08 -21.90 -5.69
CA PHE A 427 8.12 -21.02 -4.99
C PHE A 427 6.75 -21.01 -5.69
N LEU A 428 6.70 -20.84 -7.01
CA LEU A 428 5.45 -20.92 -7.78
C LEU A 428 4.86 -22.32 -7.77
N ARG A 429 5.70 -23.38 -7.90
CA ARG A 429 5.26 -24.76 -7.81
C ARG A 429 4.62 -25.11 -6.47
N HIS A 430 5.21 -24.66 -5.38
CA HIS A 430 4.62 -24.81 -4.03
C HIS A 430 3.28 -24.06 -3.91
N SER A 431 3.17 -22.90 -4.52
CA SER A 431 1.95 -22.10 -4.51
C SER A 431 0.82 -22.76 -5.29
N VAL A 432 1.13 -23.28 -6.47
CA VAL A 432 0.18 -24.08 -7.26
C VAL A 432 -0.20 -25.36 -6.51
N GLN A 433 0.76 -26.00 -5.86
CA GLN A 433 0.54 -27.21 -5.07
C GLN A 433 -0.36 -26.93 -3.85
N ALA A 434 -0.17 -25.81 -3.17
CA ALA A 434 -1.03 -25.40 -2.05
C ALA A 434 -2.47 -25.15 -2.51
N PHE A 435 -2.67 -24.62 -3.72
CA PHE A 435 -3.98 -24.33 -4.28
C PHE A 435 -4.66 -25.54 -4.91
N ASN A 436 -3.93 -26.38 -5.64
CA ASN A 436 -4.46 -27.52 -6.37
C ASN A 436 -4.06 -28.88 -5.77
N SER A 437 -3.16 -28.91 -4.81
CA SER A 437 -2.58 -30.10 -4.17
C SER A 437 -2.33 -31.27 -5.13
N PRO A 438 -1.75 -31.05 -6.32
CA PRO A 438 -1.76 -32.11 -7.32
C PRO A 438 -0.72 -33.19 -6.99
N PRO A 439 -1.11 -34.45 -7.02
CA PRO A 439 -0.18 -35.57 -6.98
C PRO A 439 0.91 -35.48 -8.06
N VAL A 440 0.60 -34.84 -9.17
CA VAL A 440 1.49 -34.60 -10.31
C VAL A 440 2.76 -33.83 -9.94
N LEU A 441 2.70 -32.95 -8.95
CA LEU A 441 3.85 -32.15 -8.54
C LEU A 441 4.71 -32.84 -7.48
N SER A 442 4.27 -33.98 -6.94
CA SER A 442 5.06 -34.73 -5.97
C SER A 442 6.20 -35.50 -6.64
N PRO A 443 7.46 -35.35 -6.18
CA PRO A 443 8.60 -36.09 -6.74
C PRO A 443 8.47 -37.64 -6.61
N LYS A 444 7.62 -38.07 -5.71
CA LYS A 444 7.40 -39.52 -5.42
C LYS A 444 6.33 -40.15 -6.28
N ASN A 445 5.65 -39.37 -7.13
CA ASN A 445 4.53 -39.88 -7.93
C ASN A 445 4.99 -40.28 -9.33
N SER A 446 4.51 -41.42 -9.83
CA SER A 446 4.82 -41.93 -11.16
C SER A 446 4.45 -40.96 -12.29
N VAL A 447 3.37 -40.20 -12.13
CA VAL A 447 2.96 -39.14 -13.09
C VAL A 447 3.99 -38.03 -13.17
N SER A 448 4.58 -37.64 -12.05
CA SER A 448 5.62 -36.62 -11.97
C SER A 448 6.92 -37.07 -12.66
N ALA A 449 7.11 -38.37 -12.87
CA ALA A 449 8.28 -38.93 -13.55
C ALA A 449 8.13 -38.94 -15.08
N ASP A 450 6.92 -38.68 -15.62
CA ASP A 450 6.72 -38.60 -17.07
C ASP A 450 7.48 -37.39 -17.68
N PRO A 451 8.44 -37.63 -18.58
CA PRO A 451 9.25 -36.55 -19.15
C PRO A 451 8.42 -35.48 -19.88
N LYS A 452 7.32 -35.90 -20.54
CA LYS A 452 6.43 -34.97 -21.25
C LYS A 452 5.73 -34.01 -20.27
N VAL A 453 5.22 -34.56 -19.16
CA VAL A 453 4.59 -33.76 -18.10
C VAL A 453 5.60 -32.78 -17.50
N GLN A 454 6.80 -33.26 -17.19
CA GLN A 454 7.86 -32.42 -16.62
C GLN A 454 8.24 -31.28 -17.55
N GLN A 455 8.37 -31.54 -18.84
CA GLN A 455 8.71 -30.55 -19.83
C GLN A 455 7.62 -29.46 -19.95
N GLN A 456 6.34 -29.83 -19.98
CA GLN A 456 5.24 -28.88 -20.06
C GLN A 456 5.14 -28.01 -18.79
N LEU A 457 5.26 -28.63 -17.61
CA LEU A 457 5.32 -27.89 -16.34
C LEU A 457 6.52 -26.93 -16.30
N GLU A 458 7.69 -27.37 -16.77
CA GLU A 458 8.89 -26.53 -16.84
C GLU A 458 8.68 -25.33 -17.74
N ASN A 459 8.08 -25.52 -18.91
CA ASN A 459 7.77 -24.43 -19.83
C ASN A 459 6.78 -23.44 -19.24
N PHE A 460 5.72 -23.92 -18.61
CA PHE A 460 4.72 -23.06 -17.94
C PHE A 460 5.34 -22.21 -16.83
N PHE A 461 6.11 -22.84 -15.91
CA PHE A 461 6.75 -22.08 -14.83
C PHE A 461 7.81 -21.12 -15.34
N ARG A 462 8.55 -21.47 -16.40
CA ARG A 462 9.50 -20.55 -17.06
C ARG A 462 8.78 -19.34 -17.63
N TYR A 463 7.63 -19.54 -18.25
CA TYR A 463 6.80 -18.47 -18.77
C TYR A 463 6.26 -17.56 -17.66
N CYS A 464 5.72 -18.13 -16.59
CA CYS A 464 5.29 -17.36 -15.40
C CYS A 464 6.44 -16.50 -14.82
N ILE A 465 7.66 -17.04 -14.79
CA ILE A 465 8.85 -16.32 -14.30
C ILE A 465 9.23 -15.20 -15.26
N SER A 466 9.21 -15.45 -16.59
CA SER A 466 9.61 -14.44 -17.59
C SER A 466 8.72 -13.20 -17.56
N LEU A 467 7.41 -13.37 -17.32
CA LEU A 467 6.47 -12.26 -17.18
C LEU A 467 6.53 -11.59 -15.79
N ASN A 468 7.13 -12.23 -14.80
CA ASN A 468 7.25 -11.73 -13.42
C ASN A 468 5.91 -11.33 -12.77
N THR A 469 4.76 -11.79 -13.30
CA THR A 469 3.43 -11.33 -12.95
C THR A 469 3.08 -11.59 -11.48
N PHE A 470 3.33 -12.81 -11.01
CA PHE A 470 3.01 -13.20 -9.63
C PHE A 470 3.85 -12.48 -8.60
N THR A 471 5.14 -12.28 -8.86
CA THR A 471 6.03 -11.53 -7.98
C THR A 471 5.64 -10.04 -7.95
N MET A 472 5.30 -9.49 -9.12
CA MET A 472 4.83 -8.10 -9.22
C MET A 472 3.50 -7.91 -8.50
N PHE A 473 2.57 -8.85 -8.56
CA PHE A 473 1.30 -8.74 -7.83
C PHE A 473 1.52 -8.63 -6.31
N ILE A 474 2.40 -9.45 -5.74
CA ILE A 474 2.78 -9.32 -4.32
C ILE A 474 3.39 -7.93 -4.08
N ARG A 475 4.38 -7.53 -4.86
CA ARG A 475 5.07 -6.25 -4.68
C ARG A 475 4.13 -5.05 -4.79
N ILE A 476 3.22 -5.07 -5.75
CA ILE A 476 2.24 -4.01 -5.96
C ILE A 476 1.39 -3.78 -4.70
N CYS A 477 1.01 -4.84 -3.99
CA CYS A 477 0.25 -4.72 -2.74
C CYS A 477 0.98 -3.94 -1.63
N GLY A 478 2.30 -3.79 -1.72
CA GLY A 478 3.11 -2.98 -0.79
C GLY A 478 3.23 -1.49 -1.18
N PHE A 479 2.75 -1.06 -2.34
CA PHE A 479 2.73 0.35 -2.74
C PHE A 479 1.57 1.13 -2.08
N ASN A 480 1.59 2.47 -2.17
CA ASN A 480 0.43 3.26 -1.80
C ASN A 480 -0.79 2.95 -2.69
N ARG A 481 -1.99 3.32 -2.26
CA ARG A 481 -3.23 2.91 -2.94
C ARG A 481 -3.34 3.42 -4.37
N ALA A 482 -2.94 4.64 -4.64
CA ALA A 482 -3.00 5.21 -5.98
C ALA A 482 -2.06 4.47 -6.95
N ARG A 483 -0.81 4.27 -6.55
CA ARG A 483 0.16 3.49 -7.33
C ARG A 483 -0.22 2.02 -7.45
N GLN A 484 -0.70 1.43 -6.37
CA GLN A 484 -1.21 0.05 -6.38
C GLN A 484 -2.29 -0.10 -7.45
N ARG A 485 -3.26 0.80 -7.48
CA ARG A 485 -4.37 0.76 -8.43
C ARG A 485 -3.89 0.90 -9.88
N ASP A 486 -3.02 1.86 -10.20
CA ASP A 486 -2.45 2.02 -11.55
C ASP A 486 -1.71 0.75 -12.01
N LYS A 487 -0.81 0.26 -11.16
CA LYS A 487 0.00 -0.92 -11.50
C LYS A 487 -0.84 -2.21 -11.63
N LEU A 488 -1.91 -2.35 -10.82
CA LEU A 488 -2.85 -3.48 -10.94
C LEU A 488 -3.58 -3.46 -12.28
N GLY A 489 -4.00 -2.29 -12.74
CA GLY A 489 -4.65 -2.15 -14.05
C GLY A 489 -3.79 -2.67 -15.20
N ARG A 490 -2.48 -2.41 -15.15
CA ARG A 490 -1.51 -2.91 -16.15
C ARG A 490 -1.17 -4.40 -15.99
N LEU A 491 -1.26 -4.92 -14.76
CA LEU A 491 -0.92 -6.30 -14.46
C LEU A 491 -1.97 -7.31 -14.96
N ILE A 492 -3.21 -6.89 -15.11
CA ILE A 492 -4.32 -7.76 -15.54
C ILE A 492 -4.06 -8.35 -16.92
N GLU A 493 -3.50 -7.56 -17.84
CA GLU A 493 -3.12 -8.03 -19.18
C GLU A 493 -2.12 -9.21 -19.14
N ASN A 494 -1.14 -9.14 -18.23
CA ASN A 494 -0.17 -10.22 -18.06
C ASN A 494 -0.81 -11.49 -17.49
N PHE A 495 -1.82 -11.36 -16.66
CA PHE A 495 -2.58 -12.53 -16.17
C PHE A 495 -3.34 -13.22 -17.28
N ASP A 496 -3.91 -12.46 -18.24
CA ASP A 496 -4.60 -13.05 -19.39
C ASP A 496 -3.66 -13.91 -20.25
N ALA A 497 -2.45 -13.40 -20.54
CA ALA A 497 -1.45 -14.15 -21.27
C ALA A 497 -1.08 -15.48 -20.59
N ILE A 498 -0.91 -15.46 -19.25
CA ILE A 498 -0.63 -16.67 -18.46
C ILE A 498 -1.85 -17.60 -18.44
N GLN A 499 -3.05 -17.05 -18.41
CA GLN A 499 -4.31 -17.81 -18.43
C GLN A 499 -4.44 -18.68 -19.68
N VAL A 500 -4.10 -18.12 -20.85
CA VAL A 500 -4.12 -18.85 -22.12
C VAL A 500 -3.14 -20.04 -22.08
N ASP A 501 -1.93 -19.83 -21.54
CA ASP A 501 -0.93 -20.89 -21.43
C ASP A 501 -1.32 -21.94 -20.38
N ALA A 502 -1.90 -21.52 -19.26
CA ALA A 502 -2.44 -22.41 -18.23
C ALA A 502 -3.58 -23.30 -18.77
N ALA A 503 -4.47 -22.74 -19.59
CA ALA A 503 -5.56 -23.49 -20.23
C ALA A 503 -5.03 -24.55 -21.20
N ARG A 504 -3.95 -24.25 -21.92
CA ARG A 504 -3.27 -25.23 -22.78
C ARG A 504 -2.66 -26.37 -21.97
N LEU A 505 -2.04 -26.06 -20.82
CA LEU A 505 -1.51 -27.05 -19.90
C LEU A 505 -2.62 -27.93 -19.33
N ASP A 506 -3.73 -27.37 -18.91
CA ASP A 506 -4.90 -28.12 -18.41
C ASP A 506 -5.46 -29.06 -19.50
N SER A 507 -5.55 -28.59 -20.75
CA SER A 507 -6.00 -29.38 -21.89
C SER A 507 -5.05 -30.55 -22.16
N PHE A 508 -3.75 -30.32 -22.16
CA PHE A 508 -2.73 -31.35 -22.31
C PHE A 508 -2.84 -32.42 -21.21
N MET A 509 -2.98 -31.99 -19.95
CA MET A 509 -3.10 -32.92 -18.82
C MET A 509 -4.40 -33.75 -18.88
N ASN A 510 -5.50 -33.12 -19.31
CA ASN A 510 -6.77 -33.82 -19.49
C ASN A 510 -6.70 -34.85 -20.62
N GLN A 511 -6.03 -34.51 -21.73
CA GLN A 511 -5.82 -35.47 -22.82
C GLN A 511 -4.97 -36.65 -22.36
N LEU A 512 -3.88 -36.38 -21.64
CA LEU A 512 -3.04 -37.45 -21.10
C LEU A 512 -3.81 -38.36 -20.11
N ALA A 513 -4.73 -37.78 -19.32
CA ALA A 513 -5.59 -38.56 -18.44
C ALA A 513 -6.49 -39.52 -19.21
N ILE A 514 -7.05 -39.08 -20.35
CA ILE A 514 -7.88 -39.92 -21.24
C ILE A 514 -7.03 -41.02 -21.85
N GLU A 515 -5.85 -40.69 -22.37
CA GLU A 515 -4.93 -41.69 -22.95
C GLU A 515 -4.56 -42.80 -21.95
N ARG A 516 -4.22 -42.39 -20.70
CA ARG A 516 -3.89 -43.37 -19.63
C ARG A 516 -5.09 -44.22 -19.18
N ALA A 517 -6.30 -43.63 -19.23
CA ALA A 517 -7.52 -44.42 -18.96
C ALA A 517 -7.75 -45.49 -20.05
N MET A 518 -7.51 -45.14 -21.32
CA MET A 518 -7.63 -46.08 -22.45
C MET A 518 -6.56 -47.18 -22.40
N GLU A 519 -5.39 -46.94 -21.83
CA GLU A 519 -4.35 -47.93 -21.57
C GLU A 519 -4.65 -48.85 -20.39
N GLY A 520 -5.80 -48.70 -19.74
CA GLY A 520 -6.21 -49.48 -18.56
C GLY A 520 -5.55 -49.07 -17.24
N ASN A 521 -4.89 -47.92 -17.22
CA ASN A 521 -4.25 -47.35 -16.04
C ASN A 521 -5.17 -46.34 -15.33
N GLU A 522 -6.32 -46.81 -14.83
CA GLU A 522 -7.36 -45.98 -14.20
C GLU A 522 -6.84 -45.17 -13.00
N LEU A 523 -5.90 -45.71 -12.25
CA LEU A 523 -5.31 -45.06 -11.09
C LEU A 523 -4.53 -43.80 -11.51
N HIS A 524 -3.77 -43.91 -12.59
CA HIS A 524 -2.96 -42.82 -13.16
C HIS A 524 -3.85 -41.78 -13.83
N ALA A 525 -4.87 -42.20 -14.56
CA ALA A 525 -5.87 -41.34 -15.18
C ALA A 525 -6.63 -40.52 -14.13
N THR A 526 -7.06 -41.15 -13.04
CA THR A 526 -7.78 -40.51 -11.94
C THR A 526 -6.89 -39.48 -11.23
N ALA A 527 -5.62 -39.81 -10.97
CA ALA A 527 -4.67 -38.87 -10.38
C ALA A 527 -4.47 -37.64 -11.27
N LEU A 528 -4.35 -37.82 -12.59
CA LEU A 528 -4.24 -36.70 -13.54
C LEU A 528 -5.52 -35.83 -13.57
N LYS A 529 -6.69 -36.46 -13.66
CA LYS A 529 -7.99 -35.79 -13.72
C LYS A 529 -8.24 -34.88 -12.51
N HIS A 530 -7.82 -35.31 -11.32
CA HIS A 530 -7.98 -34.51 -10.10
C HIS A 530 -6.89 -33.50 -9.84
N SER A 531 -5.86 -33.44 -10.70
CA SER A 531 -4.67 -32.62 -10.45
C SER A 531 -4.64 -31.29 -11.21
N THR A 532 -5.53 -31.07 -12.18
CA THR A 532 -5.28 -30.06 -13.21
C THR A 532 -6.29 -28.92 -13.21
N HIS A 533 -5.93 -27.82 -12.62
CA HIS A 533 -6.67 -26.57 -12.72
C HIS A 533 -5.74 -25.36 -12.60
N PHE A 534 -4.67 -25.37 -13.40
CA PHE A 534 -3.73 -24.24 -13.49
C PHE A 534 -4.43 -22.95 -13.95
N SER A 535 -5.34 -23.07 -14.91
CA SER A 535 -6.15 -21.95 -15.38
C SER A 535 -7.02 -21.34 -14.25
N THR A 536 -7.64 -22.19 -13.41
CA THR A 536 -8.41 -21.71 -12.26
C THR A 536 -7.55 -20.97 -11.25
N TRP A 537 -6.32 -21.45 -11.01
CA TRP A 537 -5.38 -20.77 -10.11
C TRP A 537 -4.95 -19.40 -10.66
N VAL A 538 -4.66 -19.29 -11.95
CA VAL A 538 -4.32 -18.01 -12.60
C VAL A 538 -5.50 -17.05 -12.52
N LEU A 539 -6.71 -17.48 -12.90
CA LEU A 539 -7.93 -16.67 -12.86
C LEU A 539 -8.27 -16.21 -11.44
N TYR A 540 -8.11 -17.08 -10.45
CA TYR A 540 -8.31 -16.69 -9.05
C TYR A 540 -7.44 -15.50 -8.66
N ASN A 541 -6.16 -15.50 -9.02
CA ASN A 541 -5.26 -14.39 -8.72
C ASN A 541 -5.58 -13.16 -9.56
N CYS A 542 -5.97 -13.32 -10.83
CA CYS A 542 -6.41 -12.23 -11.69
C CYS A 542 -7.67 -11.54 -11.10
N PHE A 543 -8.68 -12.30 -10.73
CA PHE A 543 -9.92 -11.75 -10.17
C PHE A 543 -9.73 -11.10 -8.81
N ARG A 544 -8.77 -11.61 -8.00
CA ARG A 544 -8.34 -10.89 -6.79
C ARG A 544 -7.72 -9.53 -7.13
N ALA A 545 -6.87 -9.47 -8.14
CA ALA A 545 -6.28 -8.20 -8.58
C ALA A 545 -7.36 -7.22 -9.06
N MET A 546 -8.34 -7.69 -9.84
CA MET A 546 -9.49 -6.90 -10.29
C MET A 546 -10.34 -6.39 -9.13
N LEU A 547 -10.62 -7.25 -8.15
CA LEU A 547 -11.39 -6.87 -6.95
C LEU A 547 -10.65 -5.78 -6.15
N ILE A 548 -9.35 -5.94 -5.91
CA ILE A 548 -8.53 -4.94 -5.21
C ILE A 548 -8.51 -3.63 -6.01
N TYR A 549 -8.39 -3.71 -7.35
CA TYR A 549 -8.43 -2.54 -8.23
C TYR A 549 -9.75 -1.76 -8.09
N LEU A 550 -10.89 -2.45 -8.12
CA LEU A 550 -12.19 -1.79 -7.96
C LEU A 550 -12.37 -1.19 -6.57
N MET A 551 -12.13 -2.00 -5.53
CA MET A 551 -12.39 -1.56 -4.15
C MET A 551 -11.47 -0.39 -3.74
N SER A 552 -10.22 -0.34 -4.20
CA SER A 552 -9.32 0.77 -3.95
C SER A 552 -9.84 2.12 -4.46
N GLY A 553 -10.75 2.11 -5.43
CA GLY A 553 -11.37 3.34 -5.93
C GLY A 553 -12.29 4.03 -4.91
N PHE A 554 -12.91 3.28 -3.99
CA PHE A 554 -13.66 3.87 -2.88
C PHE A 554 -12.73 4.56 -1.87
N GLU A 555 -11.62 3.90 -1.54
CA GLU A 555 -10.61 4.43 -0.61
C GLU A 555 -9.93 5.71 -1.15
N LEU A 556 -9.80 5.80 -2.47
CA LEU A 556 -9.26 6.97 -3.18
C LEU A 556 -10.34 8.00 -3.53
N GLU A 557 -11.58 7.78 -3.12
CA GLU A 557 -12.73 8.65 -3.42
C GLU A 557 -12.92 8.95 -4.92
N LEU A 558 -12.59 7.99 -5.78
CA LEU A 558 -12.65 8.16 -7.24
C LEU A 558 -14.04 8.02 -7.83
N TYR A 559 -15.01 7.49 -7.07
CA TYR A 559 -16.34 7.17 -7.57
C TYR A 559 -17.36 8.19 -7.08
N ALA A 560 -18.10 8.78 -8.00
CA ALA A 560 -19.28 9.55 -7.67
C ALA A 560 -20.40 8.61 -7.16
N VAL A 561 -21.28 9.12 -6.30
CA VAL A 561 -22.32 8.31 -5.65
C VAL A 561 -23.16 7.51 -6.63
N HIS A 562 -23.54 8.10 -7.78
CA HIS A 562 -24.34 7.41 -8.81
C HIS A 562 -23.57 6.26 -9.49
N GLU A 563 -22.23 6.26 -9.45
CA GLU A 563 -21.41 5.18 -9.99
C GLU A 563 -21.41 3.94 -9.08
N PHE A 564 -21.74 4.08 -7.79
CA PHE A 564 -21.77 2.97 -6.82
C PHE A 564 -22.66 1.83 -7.30
N LEU A 565 -23.69 2.13 -8.07
CA LEU A 565 -24.60 1.14 -8.65
C LEU A 565 -23.84 0.05 -9.41
N TYR A 566 -23.05 0.42 -10.42
CA TYR A 566 -22.34 -0.55 -11.26
C TYR A 566 -20.98 -0.97 -10.65
N ILE A 567 -20.39 -0.16 -9.78
CA ILE A 567 -19.16 -0.54 -9.08
C ILE A 567 -19.41 -1.68 -8.10
N TYR A 568 -20.53 -1.71 -7.36
CA TYR A 568 -20.90 -2.86 -6.52
C TYR A 568 -21.51 -4.01 -7.29
N TRP A 569 -22.20 -3.72 -8.41
CA TRP A 569 -22.76 -4.75 -9.27
C TRP A 569 -21.69 -5.69 -9.86
N TYR A 570 -20.57 -5.13 -10.35
CA TYR A 570 -19.53 -5.90 -11.03
C TYR A 570 -18.88 -6.96 -10.10
N PRO A 571 -18.48 -6.65 -8.86
CA PRO A 571 -18.04 -7.69 -7.91
C PRO A 571 -19.13 -8.69 -7.55
N TYR A 572 -20.37 -8.24 -7.41
CA TYR A 572 -21.50 -9.09 -7.06
C TYR A 572 -21.80 -10.12 -8.13
N GLU A 573 -21.97 -9.73 -9.36
CA GLU A 573 -22.39 -10.64 -10.45
C GLU A 573 -21.21 -11.42 -11.06
N PHE A 574 -20.00 -10.87 -11.04
CA PHE A 574 -18.91 -11.42 -11.83
C PHE A 574 -17.69 -11.88 -11.02
N LEU A 575 -17.15 -11.05 -10.11
CA LEU A 575 -15.85 -11.37 -9.50
C LEU A 575 -15.96 -12.29 -8.29
N VAL A 576 -16.78 -11.93 -7.29
CA VAL A 576 -16.76 -12.61 -5.98
C VAL A 576 -17.35 -14.01 -6.07
N GLY A 577 -18.38 -14.20 -6.89
CA GLY A 577 -18.95 -15.52 -7.16
C GLY A 577 -17.92 -16.50 -7.75
N PHE A 578 -17.07 -16.02 -8.66
CA PHE A 578 -15.98 -16.81 -9.22
C PHE A 578 -14.94 -17.17 -8.14
N LEU A 579 -14.52 -16.20 -7.31
CA LEU A 579 -13.55 -16.44 -6.23
C LEU A 579 -14.05 -17.52 -5.27
N VAL A 580 -15.31 -17.46 -4.88
CA VAL A 580 -15.97 -18.51 -4.05
C VAL A 580 -15.94 -19.86 -4.74
N SER A 581 -16.35 -19.90 -6.02
CA SER A 581 -16.38 -21.15 -6.80
C SER A 581 -15.00 -21.79 -6.94
N ALA A 582 -13.97 -20.98 -7.21
CA ALA A 582 -12.59 -21.44 -7.35
C ALA A 582 -12.06 -22.06 -6.05
N LEU A 583 -12.25 -21.41 -4.91
CA LEU A 583 -11.83 -21.94 -3.62
C LEU A 583 -12.63 -23.17 -3.19
N THR A 584 -13.95 -23.17 -3.41
CA THR A 584 -14.80 -24.33 -3.11
C THR A 584 -14.40 -25.53 -3.94
N ARG A 585 -14.11 -25.34 -5.22
CA ARG A 585 -13.60 -26.39 -6.10
C ARG A 585 -12.27 -26.94 -5.60
N THR A 586 -11.37 -26.05 -5.19
CA THR A 586 -10.07 -26.44 -4.63
C THR A 586 -10.24 -27.28 -3.37
N GLU A 587 -11.09 -26.88 -2.42
CA GLU A 587 -11.39 -27.69 -1.22
C GLU A 587 -11.95 -29.06 -1.57
N ASN A 588 -12.89 -29.14 -2.53
CA ASN A 588 -13.47 -30.42 -2.94
C ASN A 588 -12.42 -31.35 -3.57
N ILE A 589 -11.47 -30.81 -4.33
CA ILE A 589 -10.35 -31.57 -4.89
C ILE A 589 -9.46 -32.13 -3.77
N LEU A 590 -9.12 -31.29 -2.77
CA LEU A 590 -8.33 -31.73 -1.62
C LEU A 590 -9.01 -32.86 -0.84
N LEU A 591 -10.32 -32.72 -0.60
CA LEU A 591 -11.12 -33.77 0.06
C LEU A 591 -11.13 -35.10 -0.73
N ALA A 592 -11.39 -35.02 -2.03
CA ALA A 592 -11.38 -36.20 -2.89
C ALA A 592 -10.00 -36.90 -2.92
N GLN A 593 -8.92 -36.15 -2.88
CA GLN A 593 -7.55 -36.68 -2.81
C GLN A 593 -7.26 -37.40 -1.47
N GLU A 594 -7.70 -36.82 -0.35
CA GLU A 594 -7.55 -37.41 0.96
C GLU A 594 -8.34 -38.71 1.06
N GLU A 595 -9.60 -38.75 0.61
CA GLU A 595 -10.43 -39.96 0.54
C GLU A 595 -9.79 -41.06 -0.32
N TYR A 596 -9.22 -40.66 -1.47
CA TYR A 596 -8.52 -41.58 -2.35
C TYR A 596 -7.24 -42.15 -1.70
N ALA A 597 -6.44 -41.29 -1.04
CA ALA A 597 -5.25 -41.74 -0.31
C ALA A 597 -5.60 -42.71 0.85
N GLU A 598 -6.69 -42.46 1.56
CA GLU A 598 -7.21 -43.41 2.58
C GLU A 598 -7.67 -44.74 1.97
N HIS A 599 -8.34 -44.69 0.83
CA HIS A 599 -8.77 -45.91 0.13
C HIS A 599 -7.56 -46.75 -0.32
N LEU A 600 -6.53 -46.13 -0.89
CA LEU A 600 -5.28 -46.81 -1.26
C LEU A 600 -4.57 -47.41 -0.04
N SER A 601 -4.52 -46.71 1.07
CA SER A 601 -3.91 -47.23 2.31
C SER A 601 -4.65 -48.46 2.85
N LYS A 602 -5.97 -48.47 2.71
CA LYS A 602 -6.81 -49.64 3.09
C LYS A 602 -6.58 -50.83 2.16
N ILE A 603 -6.46 -50.61 0.84
CA ILE A 603 -6.16 -51.69 -0.13
C ILE A 603 -4.77 -52.28 0.14
N GLN A 604 -3.75 -51.44 0.36
CA GLN A 604 -2.40 -51.89 0.68
C GLN A 604 -2.32 -52.64 2.01
N ALA A 605 -3.12 -52.23 3.00
CA ALA A 605 -3.22 -52.95 4.27
C ALA A 605 -3.89 -54.33 4.14
N ASN A 606 -4.83 -54.48 3.20
CA ASN A 606 -5.56 -55.72 2.98
C ASN A 606 -4.88 -56.71 2.00
N GLY A 607 -3.99 -56.19 1.12
CA GLY A 607 -3.26 -57.00 0.11
C GLY A 607 -1.92 -57.59 0.59
N GLY A 608 -1.46 -57.26 1.78
CA GLY A 608 -0.25 -57.85 2.37
C GLY A 608 -0.56 -59.14 3.15
N THR A 609 0.06 -60.24 2.76
CA THR A 609 0.06 -61.53 3.50
C THR A 609 0.28 -61.28 4.99
N VAL A 610 -0.69 -61.65 5.78
CA VAL A 610 -0.77 -61.45 7.22
C VAL A 610 0.40 -62.18 7.91
N SER A 611 1.45 -61.47 8.26
CA SER A 611 2.36 -61.88 9.31
C SER A 611 1.63 -61.78 10.66
N LYS A 612 1.39 -62.94 11.28
CA LYS A 612 0.57 -63.14 12.50
C LYS A 612 1.02 -62.44 13.79
N ASN A 613 1.95 -61.49 13.75
CA ASN A 613 2.55 -60.91 14.99
C ASN A 613 2.56 -59.38 15.03
N ARG A 614 1.60 -58.67 14.43
CA ARG A 614 1.43 -57.21 14.74
C ARG A 614 0.21 -56.99 15.60
N LYS A 615 0.43 -56.59 16.87
CA LYS A 615 -0.63 -56.06 17.75
C LYS A 615 -1.43 -55.05 16.96
N ALA A 616 -2.75 -55.21 16.90
CA ALA A 616 -3.69 -54.31 16.22
C ALA A 616 -3.40 -52.87 16.64
N ALA A 617 -2.93 -52.08 15.71
CA ALA A 617 -2.77 -50.65 15.93
C ALA A 617 -4.17 -50.09 16.23
N LYS A 618 -4.30 -49.41 17.38
CA LYS A 618 -5.54 -48.70 17.74
C LYS A 618 -6.00 -47.87 16.54
N PRO A 619 -7.33 -47.88 16.21
CA PRO A 619 -7.84 -47.06 15.10
C PRO A 619 -7.40 -45.61 15.33
N ARG A 620 -6.64 -45.06 14.38
CA ARG A 620 -6.27 -43.63 14.40
C ARG A 620 -7.59 -42.86 14.46
N LYS A 621 -7.77 -42.06 15.53
CA LYS A 621 -8.88 -41.10 15.63
C LYS A 621 -8.96 -40.38 14.30
N ASN A 622 -10.16 -40.35 13.67
CA ASN A 622 -10.42 -39.67 12.41
C ASN A 622 -9.80 -38.28 12.51
N LYS A 623 -8.72 -38.03 11.76
CA LYS A 623 -8.16 -36.70 11.60
C LYS A 623 -9.28 -35.88 10.95
N LYS A 624 -9.82 -34.88 11.65
CA LYS A 624 -10.77 -33.95 11.03
C LYS A 624 -10.10 -33.40 9.76
N LEU A 625 -10.73 -33.64 8.61
CA LEU A 625 -10.29 -33.12 7.33
C LEU A 625 -10.04 -31.62 7.48
N GLN A 626 -8.83 -31.16 7.17
CA GLN A 626 -8.51 -29.75 7.19
C GLN A 626 -9.12 -29.11 5.95
N ARG A 627 -9.93 -28.08 6.16
CA ARG A 627 -10.48 -27.23 5.10
C ARG A 627 -9.71 -25.90 5.12
N PRO A 628 -8.62 -25.78 4.37
CA PRO A 628 -7.68 -24.67 4.50
C PRO A 628 -8.26 -23.34 4.04
N TYR A 629 -9.26 -23.35 3.14
CA TYR A 629 -9.84 -22.12 2.57
C TYR A 629 -11.22 -21.78 3.13
N ARG A 630 -11.69 -22.51 4.14
CA ARG A 630 -13.04 -22.30 4.68
C ARG A 630 -13.29 -20.87 5.18
N CYS A 631 -12.32 -20.26 5.84
CA CYS A 631 -12.46 -18.89 6.34
C CYS A 631 -12.59 -17.89 5.19
N GLU A 632 -11.76 -18.03 4.15
CA GLU A 632 -11.80 -17.19 2.97
C GLU A 632 -13.10 -17.37 2.17
N ILE A 633 -13.58 -18.61 2.03
CA ILE A 633 -14.86 -18.90 1.36
C ILE A 633 -16.00 -18.19 2.09
N VAL A 634 -16.07 -18.32 3.41
CA VAL A 634 -17.11 -17.67 4.23
C VAL A 634 -17.02 -16.16 4.13
N PHE A 635 -15.81 -15.61 4.18
CA PHE A 635 -15.59 -14.17 4.03
C PHE A 635 -16.02 -13.67 2.66
N TYR A 636 -15.67 -14.34 1.56
CA TYR A 636 -16.13 -13.96 0.22
C TYR A 636 -17.65 -14.10 0.06
N HIS A 637 -18.31 -15.07 0.70
CA HIS A 637 -19.78 -15.13 0.72
C HIS A 637 -20.40 -13.91 1.43
N ALA A 638 -19.79 -13.44 2.51
CA ALA A 638 -20.22 -12.21 3.16
C ALA A 638 -20.02 -10.98 2.26
N LEU A 639 -18.85 -10.87 1.60
CA LEU A 639 -18.59 -9.80 0.63
C LEU A 639 -19.56 -9.82 -0.54
N LEU A 640 -19.87 -11.00 -1.08
CA LEU A 640 -20.87 -11.17 -2.13
C LEU A 640 -22.23 -10.58 -1.71
N SER A 641 -22.67 -10.93 -0.49
CA SER A 641 -23.93 -10.44 0.05
C SER A 641 -23.90 -8.93 0.32
N LEU A 642 -22.77 -8.37 0.79
CA LEU A 642 -22.59 -6.93 0.99
C LEU A 642 -22.63 -6.17 -0.35
N CYS A 643 -21.89 -6.64 -1.37
CA CYS A 643 -21.93 -6.07 -2.71
C CYS A 643 -23.33 -6.10 -3.30
N GLY A 644 -24.05 -7.24 -3.17
CA GLY A 644 -25.45 -7.36 -3.61
C GLY A 644 -26.38 -6.40 -2.86
N GLY A 645 -26.20 -6.26 -1.54
CA GLY A 645 -26.95 -5.33 -0.72
C GLY A 645 -26.74 -3.87 -1.15
N MET A 646 -25.49 -3.47 -1.35
CA MET A 646 -25.17 -2.12 -1.85
C MET A 646 -25.69 -1.87 -3.25
N TYR A 647 -25.52 -2.82 -4.18
CA TYR A 647 -26.05 -2.72 -5.54
C TYR A 647 -27.57 -2.50 -5.55
N LYS A 648 -28.34 -3.34 -4.83
CA LYS A 648 -29.80 -3.24 -4.76
C LYS A 648 -30.25 -1.98 -4.01
N ALA A 649 -29.52 -1.56 -2.95
CA ALA A 649 -29.79 -0.31 -2.25
C ALA A 649 -29.59 0.90 -3.16
N MET A 650 -28.50 0.93 -3.94
CA MET A 650 -28.25 2.01 -4.90
C MET A 650 -29.33 2.07 -5.99
N ALA A 651 -29.77 0.91 -6.51
CA ALA A 651 -30.87 0.85 -7.47
C ALA A 651 -32.17 1.42 -6.89
N ALA A 652 -32.49 1.05 -5.64
CA ALA A 652 -33.68 1.56 -4.95
C ALA A 652 -33.61 3.06 -4.70
N LEU A 653 -32.48 3.56 -4.17
CA LEU A 653 -32.25 4.98 -3.88
C LEU A 653 -32.28 5.84 -5.15
N THR A 654 -31.72 5.33 -6.25
CA THR A 654 -31.77 6.00 -7.57
C THR A 654 -33.20 6.08 -8.09
N LYS A 655 -33.94 4.97 -8.05
CA LYS A 655 -35.33 4.92 -8.49
C LYS A 655 -36.26 5.79 -7.62
N ASP A 656 -36.02 5.84 -6.31
CA ASP A 656 -36.73 6.70 -5.37
C ASP A 656 -36.38 8.20 -5.55
N GLY A 657 -35.39 8.53 -6.39
CA GLY A 657 -34.94 9.90 -6.64
C GLY A 657 -34.18 10.53 -5.48
N ARG A 658 -33.63 9.71 -4.57
CA ARG A 658 -32.77 10.17 -3.46
C ARG A 658 -31.32 10.36 -3.88
N VAL A 659 -30.87 9.69 -4.92
CA VAL A 659 -29.57 9.88 -5.55
C VAL A 659 -29.73 10.76 -6.78
N ARG A 660 -29.01 11.87 -6.82
CA ARG A 660 -28.98 12.73 -8.01
C ARG A 660 -28.19 12.04 -9.11
N LEU A 661 -28.78 11.98 -10.29
CA LEU A 661 -28.08 11.56 -11.50
C LEU A 661 -27.51 12.79 -12.19
N PRO A 662 -26.34 12.68 -12.80
CA PRO A 662 -25.77 13.77 -13.59
C PRO A 662 -26.62 14.05 -14.82
N MET A 663 -26.50 15.26 -15.38
CA MET A 663 -27.18 15.60 -16.63
C MET A 663 -26.59 14.78 -17.78
N PRO A 664 -27.45 14.06 -18.57
CA PRO A 664 -26.96 13.18 -19.65
C PRO A 664 -26.13 13.89 -20.74
N THR A 665 -26.30 15.20 -20.89
CA THR A 665 -25.56 16.02 -21.86
C THR A 665 -24.10 16.19 -21.53
N PHE A 666 -23.72 16.10 -20.26
CA PHE A 666 -22.33 16.26 -19.80
C PHE A 666 -21.72 14.97 -19.27
N ASP A 667 -22.56 13.99 -18.95
CA ASP A 667 -22.11 12.79 -18.27
C ASP A 667 -22.83 11.54 -18.79
N ASN A 668 -22.17 10.86 -19.69
CA ASN A 668 -22.67 9.61 -20.25
C ASN A 668 -22.26 8.42 -19.38
N GLU A 669 -23.26 7.71 -18.83
CA GLU A 669 -23.06 6.54 -17.98
C GLU A 669 -22.24 5.44 -18.67
N GLU A 670 -22.45 5.19 -19.97
CA GLU A 670 -21.68 4.19 -20.73
C GLU A 670 -20.20 4.56 -20.83
N VAL A 671 -19.90 5.84 -21.09
CA VAL A 671 -18.51 6.33 -21.15
C VAL A 671 -17.83 6.18 -19.80
N ARG A 672 -18.52 6.52 -18.70
CA ARG A 672 -18.01 6.31 -17.35
C ARG A 672 -17.79 4.84 -17.03
N TYR A 673 -18.76 3.99 -17.30
CA TYR A 673 -18.66 2.56 -17.13
C TYR A 673 -17.42 2.01 -17.87
N ASN A 674 -17.31 2.28 -19.15
CA ASN A 674 -16.19 1.82 -19.97
C ASN A 674 -14.82 2.35 -19.44
N ARG A 675 -14.78 3.58 -18.94
CA ARG A 675 -13.58 4.15 -18.34
C ARG A 675 -13.21 3.42 -17.05
N ARG A 676 -14.17 3.13 -16.15
CA ARG A 676 -13.92 2.45 -14.88
C ARG A 676 -13.42 1.01 -15.05
N PHE A 677 -13.97 0.32 -16.04
CA PHE A 677 -13.63 -1.08 -16.34
C PHE A 677 -12.63 -1.24 -17.48
N ARG A 678 -12.09 -0.14 -18.02
CA ARG A 678 -11.10 -0.17 -19.11
C ARG A 678 -9.94 -1.14 -18.89
N PRO A 679 -9.32 -1.25 -17.69
CA PRO A 679 -8.23 -2.18 -17.47
C PRO A 679 -8.61 -3.66 -17.63
N PHE A 680 -9.91 -3.98 -17.51
CA PHE A 680 -10.41 -5.35 -17.65
C PHE A 680 -10.63 -5.76 -19.11
N GLY A 681 -10.64 -4.78 -20.02
CA GLY A 681 -10.81 -5.02 -21.46
C GLY A 681 -9.69 -5.85 -22.10
N ALA A 682 -8.56 -6.03 -21.40
CA ALA A 682 -7.47 -6.91 -21.84
C ALA A 682 -7.79 -8.40 -21.67
N LEU A 683 -8.80 -8.77 -20.86
CA LEU A 683 -9.15 -10.16 -20.61
C LEU A 683 -9.88 -10.76 -21.82
N THR A 684 -9.42 -11.95 -22.24
CA THR A 684 -10.02 -12.70 -23.34
C THR A 684 -10.89 -13.85 -22.86
N SER A 685 -10.59 -14.42 -21.70
CA SER A 685 -11.34 -15.56 -21.16
C SER A 685 -11.32 -15.59 -19.61
N PRO A 686 -12.45 -15.33 -18.93
CA PRO A 686 -13.72 -14.85 -19.50
C PRO A 686 -13.63 -13.38 -19.96
N PRO A 687 -14.35 -12.99 -20.99
CA PRO A 687 -14.36 -11.60 -21.41
C PRO A 687 -15.01 -10.71 -20.35
N PRO A 688 -14.61 -9.43 -20.25
CA PRO A 688 -15.20 -8.49 -19.31
C PRO A 688 -16.66 -8.22 -19.67
N VAL A 689 -17.50 -7.97 -18.67
CA VAL A 689 -18.90 -7.66 -18.87
C VAL A 689 -19.06 -6.26 -19.49
N SER A 690 -19.75 -6.18 -20.60
CA SER A 690 -20.01 -4.93 -21.32
C SER A 690 -21.07 -4.06 -20.62
N TYR A 691 -21.10 -2.77 -20.95
CA TYR A 691 -22.16 -1.88 -20.48
C TYR A 691 -23.54 -2.35 -20.93
N GLN A 692 -23.67 -2.89 -22.14
CA GLN A 692 -24.95 -3.40 -22.64
C GLN A 692 -25.46 -4.61 -21.85
N GLU A 693 -24.55 -5.51 -21.44
CA GLU A 693 -24.90 -6.62 -20.55
C GLU A 693 -25.32 -6.12 -19.17
N PHE A 694 -24.58 -5.17 -18.58
CA PHE A 694 -25.01 -4.52 -17.34
C PHE A 694 -26.41 -3.93 -17.46
N LYS A 695 -26.67 -3.17 -18.53
CA LYS A 695 -27.96 -2.55 -18.78
C LYS A 695 -29.07 -3.59 -18.94
N SER A 696 -28.81 -4.70 -19.63
CA SER A 696 -29.78 -5.78 -19.82
C SER A 696 -30.22 -6.46 -18.50
N ILE A 697 -29.36 -6.44 -17.49
CA ILE A 697 -29.65 -6.98 -16.14
C ILE A 697 -30.30 -5.90 -15.27
N ARG A 698 -29.81 -4.67 -15.32
CA ARG A 698 -30.32 -3.54 -14.54
C ARG A 698 -31.72 -3.16 -14.93
N ASP A 699 -32.00 -2.98 -16.22
CA ASP A 699 -33.27 -2.39 -16.69
C ASP A 699 -34.51 -3.23 -16.29
N PRO A 700 -34.53 -4.55 -16.42
CA PRO A 700 -35.65 -5.36 -15.90
C PRO A 700 -35.78 -5.26 -14.37
N MET A 701 -34.69 -5.20 -13.64
CA MET A 701 -34.72 -5.02 -12.18
C MET A 701 -35.35 -3.67 -11.80
N MET A 702 -35.06 -2.62 -12.55
CA MET A 702 -35.63 -1.28 -12.32
C MET A 702 -37.13 -1.22 -12.59
N LEU A 703 -37.75 -2.24 -13.15
CA LEU A 703 -39.23 -2.33 -13.27
C LEU A 703 -39.91 -2.70 -11.94
N SER A 704 -39.21 -3.37 -11.00
CA SER A 704 -39.76 -3.70 -9.69
C SER A 704 -40.12 -2.45 -8.89
N SER A 705 -41.01 -2.56 -7.90
CA SER A 705 -41.37 -1.41 -7.03
C SER A 705 -40.16 -0.93 -6.23
N VAL A 706 -40.14 0.30 -5.75
CA VAL A 706 -39.08 0.85 -4.91
C VAL A 706 -39.01 0.09 -3.60
N GLU A 707 -40.15 -0.25 -3.04
CA GLU A 707 -40.25 -1.03 -1.80
C GLU A 707 -39.70 -2.42 -1.94
N ASP A 708 -39.95 -3.10 -3.07
CA ASP A 708 -39.36 -4.43 -3.34
C ASP A 708 -37.85 -4.36 -3.47
N LEU A 709 -37.32 -3.33 -4.14
CA LEU A 709 -35.86 -3.14 -4.25
C LEU A 709 -35.23 -2.92 -2.89
N TYR A 710 -35.82 -2.10 -2.01
CA TYR A 710 -35.34 -1.94 -0.63
C TYR A 710 -35.43 -3.25 0.16
N ALA A 711 -36.50 -4.02 0.01
CA ALA A 711 -36.67 -5.30 0.68
C ALA A 711 -35.61 -6.33 0.22
N VAL A 712 -35.29 -6.37 -1.07
CA VAL A 712 -34.23 -7.22 -1.62
C VAL A 712 -32.86 -6.78 -1.09
N ALA A 713 -32.57 -5.48 -1.05
CA ALA A 713 -31.34 -4.95 -0.46
C ALA A 713 -31.21 -5.35 1.02
N ALA A 714 -32.30 -5.19 1.79
CA ALA A 714 -32.34 -5.62 3.20
C ALA A 714 -32.04 -7.11 3.35
N LYS A 715 -32.61 -7.96 2.50
CA LYS A 715 -32.34 -9.41 2.52
C LYS A 715 -30.85 -9.73 2.31
N HIS A 716 -30.20 -9.05 1.40
CA HIS A 716 -28.74 -9.24 1.19
C HIS A 716 -27.92 -8.80 2.41
N PHE A 717 -28.24 -7.65 3.02
CA PHE A 717 -27.57 -7.23 4.25
C PHE A 717 -27.83 -8.18 5.41
N ASP A 718 -29.03 -8.74 5.52
CA ASP A 718 -29.35 -9.77 6.51
C ASP A 718 -28.56 -11.07 6.29
N GLN A 719 -28.42 -11.50 5.04
CA GLN A 719 -27.56 -12.63 4.68
C GLN A 719 -26.10 -12.37 5.07
N ALA A 720 -25.56 -11.19 4.74
CA ALA A 720 -24.22 -10.80 5.14
C ALA A 720 -24.06 -10.83 6.67
N ARG A 721 -25.00 -10.23 7.41
CA ARG A 721 -25.05 -10.24 8.87
C ARG A 721 -24.95 -11.68 9.40
N ASN A 722 -25.85 -12.58 8.93
CA ASN A 722 -25.92 -13.95 9.41
C ASN A 722 -24.63 -14.72 9.13
N ILE A 723 -23.95 -14.47 8.00
CA ILE A 723 -22.66 -15.10 7.67
C ILE A 723 -21.57 -14.59 8.61
N LEU A 724 -21.48 -13.26 8.81
CA LEU A 724 -20.44 -12.63 9.63
C LEU A 724 -20.59 -12.96 11.13
N GLU A 725 -21.81 -13.09 11.64
CA GLU A 725 -22.09 -13.50 13.04
C GLU A 725 -21.60 -14.92 13.34
N ASN A 726 -21.50 -15.79 12.35
CA ASN A 726 -21.05 -17.17 12.51
C ASN A 726 -19.52 -17.35 12.39
N ILE A 727 -18.76 -16.29 12.14
CA ILE A 727 -17.30 -16.34 12.09
C ILE A 727 -16.74 -16.45 13.52
N GLN A 728 -15.99 -17.49 13.79
CA GLN A 728 -15.32 -17.70 15.08
C GLN A 728 -14.07 -16.82 15.18
N ASN A 729 -13.89 -16.15 16.33
CA ASN A 729 -12.78 -15.23 16.59
C ASN A 729 -12.66 -14.13 15.51
N PRO A 730 -13.71 -13.31 15.31
CA PRO A 730 -13.71 -12.28 14.30
C PRO A 730 -12.62 -11.24 14.59
N ASP A 731 -11.90 -10.82 13.57
CA ASP A 731 -11.01 -9.67 13.63
C ASP A 731 -11.81 -8.35 13.55
N GLN A 732 -11.13 -7.21 13.63
CA GLN A 732 -11.78 -5.91 13.61
C GLN A 732 -12.50 -5.64 12.29
N GLU A 733 -11.94 -6.09 11.15
CA GLU A 733 -12.56 -5.93 9.83
C GLU A 733 -13.92 -6.65 9.77
N VAL A 734 -13.99 -7.89 10.27
CA VAL A 734 -15.26 -8.65 10.35
C VAL A 734 -16.27 -7.96 11.25
N LEU A 735 -15.86 -7.41 12.39
CA LEU A 735 -16.74 -6.69 13.32
C LEU A 735 -17.29 -5.40 12.68
N ASP A 736 -16.47 -4.66 11.98
CA ASP A 736 -16.87 -3.44 11.28
C ASP A 736 -17.85 -3.74 10.15
N LEU A 737 -17.59 -4.77 9.33
CA LEU A 737 -18.51 -5.24 8.29
C LEU A 737 -19.83 -5.74 8.87
N LEU A 738 -19.80 -6.42 10.01
CA LEU A 738 -21.00 -6.86 10.71
C LEU A 738 -21.86 -5.67 11.18
N GLN A 739 -21.23 -4.63 11.71
CA GLN A 739 -21.91 -3.41 12.10
C GLN A 739 -22.55 -2.72 10.88
N ILE A 740 -21.84 -2.64 9.76
CA ILE A 740 -22.36 -2.08 8.50
C ILE A 740 -23.56 -2.88 8.00
N ALA A 741 -23.45 -4.21 7.97
CA ALA A 741 -24.54 -5.09 7.54
C ALA A 741 -25.79 -4.91 8.40
N ARG A 742 -25.64 -4.88 9.74
CA ARG A 742 -26.74 -4.65 10.69
C ARG A 742 -27.42 -3.29 10.49
N THR A 743 -26.62 -2.23 10.37
CA THR A 743 -27.16 -0.88 10.24
C THR A 743 -27.87 -0.70 8.92
N ASN A 744 -27.24 -1.11 7.81
CA ASN A 744 -27.84 -0.99 6.47
C ASN A 744 -29.08 -1.88 6.33
N PHE A 745 -29.10 -3.06 6.95
CA PHE A 745 -30.33 -3.90 7.04
C PHE A 745 -31.50 -3.13 7.67
N VAL A 746 -31.27 -2.46 8.80
CA VAL A 746 -32.32 -1.68 9.47
C VAL A 746 -32.80 -0.52 8.59
N VAL A 747 -31.88 0.23 8.00
CA VAL A 747 -32.20 1.37 7.13
C VAL A 747 -33.03 0.91 5.93
N MET A 748 -32.62 -0.16 5.24
CA MET A 748 -33.34 -0.68 4.09
C MET A 748 -34.73 -1.20 4.46
N ASN A 749 -34.91 -1.87 5.61
CA ASN A 749 -36.20 -2.31 6.10
C ASN A 749 -37.15 -1.15 6.42
N VAL A 750 -36.64 -0.09 7.01
CA VAL A 750 -37.42 1.12 7.30
C VAL A 750 -37.93 1.75 6.01
N LEU A 751 -37.08 1.86 5.00
CA LEU A 751 -37.44 2.37 3.67
C LEU A 751 -38.42 1.44 2.94
N ALA A 752 -38.24 0.12 2.99
CA ALA A 752 -39.14 -0.86 2.40
C ALA A 752 -40.56 -0.79 2.96
N ARG A 753 -40.72 -0.40 4.24
CA ARG A 753 -42.03 -0.18 4.88
C ARG A 753 -42.65 1.18 4.55
N GLY A 754 -42.04 1.95 3.69
CA GLY A 754 -42.57 3.24 3.23
C GLY A 754 -42.37 4.39 4.23
N HIS A 755 -41.51 4.26 5.23
CA HIS A 755 -41.15 5.38 6.08
C HIS A 755 -40.37 6.44 5.29
N GLN A 756 -40.63 7.72 5.57
CA GLN A 756 -40.00 8.88 4.90
C GLN A 756 -40.35 9.05 3.40
N LYS A 757 -41.50 8.53 2.96
CA LYS A 757 -41.96 8.76 1.56
C LYS A 757 -42.14 10.24 1.21
N ASP A 758 -42.61 11.02 2.17
CA ASP A 758 -42.96 12.43 1.97
C ASP A 758 -41.75 13.37 2.04
N VAL A 759 -40.64 12.91 2.62
CA VAL A 759 -39.39 13.69 2.75
C VAL A 759 -38.28 12.91 2.08
N LYS A 760 -38.00 13.19 0.82
CA LYS A 760 -36.87 12.56 0.08
C LYS A 760 -35.54 13.17 0.50
N ARG A 761 -35.01 12.70 1.62
CA ARG A 761 -33.68 13.09 2.10
C ARG A 761 -32.60 12.39 1.29
N GLN A 762 -31.54 13.13 0.98
CA GLN A 762 -30.37 12.54 0.32
C GLN A 762 -29.65 11.59 1.31
N PRO A 763 -29.20 10.42 0.84
CA PRO A 763 -28.41 9.52 1.67
C PRO A 763 -26.98 10.07 1.82
N GLU A 764 -26.44 9.94 3.01
CA GLU A 764 -25.01 10.07 3.27
C GLU A 764 -24.38 8.68 3.36
N PHE A 765 -23.23 8.51 2.71
CA PHE A 765 -22.46 7.27 2.71
C PHE A 765 -21.25 7.44 3.61
N ASP A 766 -21.34 6.87 4.82
CA ASP A 766 -20.30 6.99 5.83
C ASP A 766 -19.29 5.83 5.75
N PHE A 767 -18.10 6.10 5.24
CA PHE A 767 -16.98 5.16 5.12
C PHE A 767 -16.07 5.12 6.35
N SER A 768 -16.40 5.78 7.46
CA SER A 768 -15.55 5.86 8.65
C SER A 768 -15.23 4.50 9.29
N LYS A 769 -16.07 3.49 9.10
CA LYS A 769 -15.89 2.14 9.64
C LYS A 769 -15.14 1.21 8.71
N HIS A 770 -15.33 1.34 7.40
CA HIS A 770 -14.70 0.47 6.43
C HIS A 770 -14.50 1.21 5.11
N SER A 771 -13.30 1.11 4.53
CA SER A 771 -12.93 1.86 3.32
C SER A 771 -13.76 1.52 2.08
N TYR A 772 -14.39 0.34 2.03
CA TYR A 772 -15.09 -0.14 0.84
C TYR A 772 -16.61 -0.23 0.99
N PHE A 773 -17.11 -0.28 2.20
CA PHE A 773 -18.54 -0.44 2.48
C PHE A 773 -19.01 0.64 3.46
N PRO A 774 -19.91 1.54 3.04
CA PRO A 774 -20.40 2.60 3.90
C PRO A 774 -21.58 2.16 4.75
N ILE A 775 -21.79 2.88 5.85
CA ILE A 775 -23.08 2.95 6.53
C ILE A 775 -23.93 3.98 5.78
N ILE A 776 -25.12 3.57 5.37
CA ILE A 776 -26.10 4.46 4.71
C ILE A 776 -26.87 5.22 5.78
N LYS A 777 -26.72 6.55 5.82
CA LYS A 777 -27.43 7.44 6.72
C LYS A 777 -28.44 8.29 5.96
N LEU A 778 -29.63 8.48 6.51
CA LEU A 778 -30.66 9.37 5.96
C LEU A 778 -30.69 10.63 6.82
N LYS A 779 -30.11 11.72 6.30
CA LYS A 779 -30.10 13.02 6.99
C LYS A 779 -31.44 13.72 6.92
#